data_3c88483e7179961f5ae3e6238ae77859
#
_entry.id   3c88483e7179961f5ae3e6238ae77859
#
_cell.length_a   1.000
_cell.length_b   1.000
_cell.length_c   1.000
_cell.angle_alpha   90.00
_cell.angle_beta   90.00
_cell.angle_gamma   90.00
#
_symmetry.space_group_name_H-M   'P 1'
#
loop_
_entity.id
_entity.type
_entity.pdbx_description
1 polymer ?
#
loop_
_entity_poly.entity_id
_entity_poly.type
_entity_poly.pdbx_seq_one_letter_code
_entity_poly.pdbx_strand_id
1 'polypeptide(L)'
;MLKSRIISPSGFATGSLYKLMHRKQFLAILTVFILALGFFARGQSATNLIAFTGPEIYPIDEQIGLLHAADLDGDGLNDLIVADNLGSKIVLLYNQTGKTNHTENSDTGYTGINDLPPDARFRKDSIPTDERIAALVVTDLNHDGRPDIAFYGDNKDLEVIYNEGTNGWSDPKRWHVDDGSMDANALTEGDLKGNGRTGLVLLGDNGSLYYWEQNADGTLAEPKKIPCSGTPKAVQIADLDGDGRQDLLLVDWDSPTPFRFRLQNADGELGPEIYFKSQAIRSYCADTLAGGNKNYLVTIAENSGRAEVSEFVKKPGDVLSGAFRQGQFQILPLNKTDAAQRGMLWADVNGDGRPDLLVAEPESGQLSIYMQQPDGSLAPPKIFPSLAGVSQIVAANWNGNGHPAIFLLSQSENAIGITQFDKSGRLPFPTLIPLNGTPIAMAVGPLKPRAKPTLCVIVDNNGDRSLVTETADGAMRTQKLSEDFKSNPASMAIQDVNQDGRADLVILSPYDKIRVLLQKRDGAFDEEAMDAPGGGIELPWLGSADLDGNGKPELLLPQKNFIRAVVLEQEKKTENSTNQPAWVFRVKDQINGAASDSQIVGAVAVQNGNNATPSIFLLDAQYQQLTLCERDTNGVWQIIRNIPLPVSDFNNIQSVMLGGTNVQSIAFLGQNSVAWMPLAGDNWDFVALDGYDTPIESGYLNDVTTGDLRNNGHKELVFLETVKNYLDLVDFTPHHKLAPLERWQVFEEHTFRNTTDSMPEPREALVSDVTGDGKNDLIVVVHDRILVYPRQ
;
A
#
# COMPACT_ATOMS: atom_id res chain seq x y z
N MET A 1 41.01 -0.37 -55.62
CA MET A 1 42.20 0.04 -56.43
C MET A 1 43.44 -0.36 -55.70
N LEU A 2 44.26 -1.17 -56.39
CA LEU A 2 45.68 -1.45 -56.28
C LEU A 2 46.21 -2.12 -54.99
N LYS A 3 46.51 -3.41 -55.04
CA LYS A 3 47.72 -4.14 -55.58
C LYS A 3 49.00 -3.84 -54.80
N SER A 4 49.56 -4.79 -54.12
CA SER A 4 50.35 -6.00 -54.39
C SER A 4 51.83 -5.75 -54.09
N ARG A 5 52.52 -6.68 -53.44
CA ARG A 5 53.58 -7.63 -53.96
C ARG A 5 54.48 -8.08 -52.80
N ILE A 6 54.50 -9.32 -52.55
CA ILE A 6 55.49 -10.38 -52.66
C ILE A 6 56.91 -9.88 -52.83
N ILE A 7 57.84 -10.39 -52.03
CA ILE A 7 59.17 -10.92 -52.41
C ILE A 7 59.72 -11.75 -51.23
N SER A 8 60.03 -13.02 -51.46
CA SER A 8 61.07 -13.81 -50.80
C SER A 8 62.36 -13.73 -51.63
N PRO A 9 63.55 -14.05 -51.08
CA PRO A 9 64.00 -15.40 -51.14
C PRO A 9 65.00 -15.91 -50.06
N SER A 10 65.12 -17.27 -49.99
CA SER A 10 66.28 -18.14 -49.77
C SER A 10 67.38 -17.78 -48.76
N GLY A 11 67.90 -18.62 -47.98
CA GLY A 11 68.16 -19.98 -47.93
C GLY A 11 69.29 -20.31 -46.94
N PHE A 12 69.48 -21.58 -46.65
CA PHE A 12 70.62 -22.27 -46.05
C PHE A 12 70.72 -22.50 -44.55
N ALA A 13 70.35 -23.68 -44.24
CA ALA A 13 70.99 -24.71 -43.43
C ALA A 13 71.77 -24.39 -42.16
N THR A 14 71.24 -24.81 -41.05
CA THR A 14 71.99 -25.53 -39.99
C THR A 14 71.01 -26.38 -39.20
N GLY A 15 70.84 -27.59 -39.53
CA GLY A 15 70.16 -28.60 -38.78
C GLY A 15 71.01 -29.11 -37.69
N SER A 16 70.35 -29.66 -36.64
CA SER A 16 70.85 -30.63 -35.65
C SER A 16 70.91 -30.22 -34.19
N LEU A 17 70.87 -28.99 -33.81
CA LEU A 17 70.81 -28.65 -32.32
C LEU A 17 69.51 -28.20 -31.83
N TYR A 18 68.49 -27.88 -32.65
CA TYR A 18 67.15 -27.36 -32.32
C TYR A 18 66.19 -28.48 -31.91
N LYS A 19 66.43 -29.72 -32.25
CA LYS A 19 65.52 -30.85 -31.93
C LYS A 19 65.65 -31.38 -30.49
N LEU A 20 66.75 -31.08 -29.75
CA LEU A 20 66.87 -31.56 -28.36
C LEU A 20 66.32 -30.54 -27.32
N MET A 21 66.36 -29.28 -27.64
CA MET A 21 65.81 -28.21 -26.75
C MET A 21 64.26 -28.18 -26.79
N HIS A 22 63.65 -28.34 -27.95
CA HIS A 22 62.18 -28.37 -28.07
C HIS A 22 61.51 -29.57 -27.39
N ARG A 23 62.16 -30.72 -27.31
CA ARG A 23 61.59 -31.86 -26.58
C ARG A 23 61.58 -31.69 -25.06
N LYS A 24 62.55 -30.99 -24.47
CA LYS A 24 62.54 -30.66 -23.02
C LYS A 24 61.58 -29.58 -22.69
N GLN A 25 61.37 -28.57 -23.54
CA GLN A 25 60.38 -27.54 -23.37
C GLN A 25 58.95 -28.05 -23.57
N PHE A 26 58.73 -28.92 -24.53
CA PHE A 26 57.41 -29.54 -24.73
C PHE A 26 57.04 -30.53 -23.61
N LEU A 27 58.00 -31.22 -23.02
CA LEU A 27 57.72 -32.07 -21.87
C LEU A 27 57.49 -31.25 -20.60
N ALA A 28 58.17 -30.11 -20.44
CA ALA A 28 57.94 -29.20 -19.31
C ALA A 28 56.58 -28.46 -19.45
N ILE A 29 56.19 -28.05 -20.64
CA ILE A 29 54.87 -27.43 -20.88
C ILE A 29 53.75 -28.43 -20.73
N LEU A 30 53.94 -29.68 -21.20
CA LEU A 30 52.94 -30.74 -21.00
C LEU A 30 52.80 -31.14 -19.52
N THR A 31 53.88 -31.18 -18.75
CA THR A 31 53.84 -31.48 -17.31
C THR A 31 53.19 -30.33 -16.51
N VAL A 32 53.41 -29.07 -16.90
CA VAL A 32 52.76 -27.89 -16.28
C VAL A 32 51.24 -27.83 -16.66
N PHE A 33 50.89 -28.27 -17.91
CA PHE A 33 49.48 -28.34 -18.32
C PHE A 33 48.75 -29.51 -17.64
N ILE A 34 49.39 -30.66 -17.45
CA ILE A 34 48.81 -31.79 -16.67
C ILE A 34 48.74 -31.45 -15.18
N LEU A 35 49.68 -30.70 -14.63
CA LEU A 35 49.60 -30.18 -13.24
C LEU A 35 48.57 -29.07 -13.11
N ALA A 36 48.37 -28.21 -14.11
CA ALA A 36 47.31 -27.18 -14.12
C ALA A 36 45.91 -27.81 -14.29
N LEU A 37 45.76 -28.83 -15.13
CA LEU A 37 44.51 -29.60 -15.22
C LEU A 37 44.23 -30.43 -13.97
N GLY A 38 45.26 -30.86 -13.22
CA GLY A 38 45.10 -31.54 -11.92
C GLY A 38 44.78 -30.58 -10.77
N PHE A 39 45.07 -29.27 -10.92
CA PHE A 39 44.68 -28.23 -9.94
C PHE A 39 43.30 -27.63 -10.24
N PHE A 40 42.84 -27.64 -11.49
CA PHE A 40 41.46 -27.25 -11.82
C PHE A 40 40.44 -28.37 -11.54
N ALA A 41 40.86 -29.60 -11.33
CA ALA A 41 39.98 -30.69 -10.93
C ALA A 41 39.92 -30.96 -9.42
N ARG A 42 40.49 -30.08 -8.60
CA ARG A 42 40.39 -30.12 -7.14
C ARG A 42 39.85 -28.82 -6.60
N GLY A 43 38.56 -28.57 -6.81
CA GLY A 43 37.94 -27.38 -6.28
C GLY A 43 36.42 -27.28 -6.47
N GLN A 44 35.78 -28.32 -6.97
CA GLN A 44 34.37 -28.52 -6.69
C GLN A 44 34.30 -29.56 -5.59
N SER A 45 34.11 -29.11 -4.37
CA SER A 45 33.70 -30.00 -3.28
C SER A 45 32.39 -30.66 -3.73
N ALA A 46 32.36 -31.98 -3.71
CA ALA A 46 31.18 -32.79 -4.01
C ALA A 46 30.05 -32.63 -2.95
N THR A 47 29.90 -31.42 -2.37
CA THR A 47 28.97 -31.13 -1.28
C THR A 47 27.78 -30.27 -1.70
N ASN A 48 27.55 -29.98 -2.98
CA ASN A 48 26.45 -29.10 -3.44
C ASN A 48 25.45 -29.76 -4.39
N LEU A 49 25.48 -31.07 -4.56
CA LEU A 49 24.45 -31.77 -5.34
C LEU A 49 23.27 -32.08 -4.43
N ILE A 50 22.12 -31.54 -4.73
CA ILE A 50 20.86 -31.97 -4.14
C ILE A 50 20.41 -33.20 -4.92
N ALA A 51 20.35 -34.36 -4.26
CA ALA A 51 19.89 -35.60 -4.90
C ALA A 51 18.52 -35.97 -4.34
N PHE A 52 17.59 -36.24 -5.22
CA PHE A 52 16.27 -36.75 -4.86
C PHE A 52 16.12 -38.21 -5.28
N THR A 53 15.28 -38.93 -4.56
CA THR A 53 14.75 -40.24 -4.97
C THR A 53 13.29 -40.09 -5.42
N GLY A 54 12.73 -41.07 -6.03
CA GLY A 54 11.34 -41.10 -6.38
C GLY A 54 11.01 -40.53 -7.77
N PRO A 55 9.85 -39.89 -8.02
CA PRO A 55 8.88 -39.50 -7.01
C PRO A 55 8.05 -40.62 -6.43
N GLU A 56 7.68 -40.50 -5.16
CA GLU A 56 6.57 -41.23 -4.60
C GLU A 56 5.27 -40.55 -5.06
N ILE A 57 4.28 -41.36 -5.49
CA ILE A 57 3.07 -40.84 -6.13
C ILE A 57 1.84 -41.13 -5.29
N TYR A 58 1.09 -40.08 -4.94
CA TYR A 58 -0.12 -40.15 -4.13
C TYR A 58 -1.32 -39.62 -4.91
N PRO A 59 -2.11 -40.51 -5.54
CA PRO A 59 -3.34 -40.12 -6.23
C PRO A 59 -4.38 -39.58 -5.24
N ILE A 60 -5.00 -38.43 -5.55
CA ILE A 60 -6.04 -37.80 -4.72
C ILE A 60 -7.33 -37.69 -5.51
N ASP A 61 -7.46 -36.63 -6.30
CA ASP A 61 -8.58 -36.33 -7.18
C ASP A 61 -8.20 -35.18 -8.14
N GLU A 62 -9.03 -34.89 -9.13
CA GLU A 62 -8.86 -33.70 -9.96
C GLU A 62 -9.16 -32.43 -9.13
N GLN A 63 -8.67 -31.25 -9.59
CA GLN A 63 -8.87 -29.94 -8.94
C GLN A 63 -8.40 -29.84 -7.47
N ILE A 64 -7.34 -30.56 -7.13
CA ILE A 64 -6.65 -30.39 -5.85
C ILE A 64 -5.73 -29.16 -5.88
N GLY A 65 -5.51 -28.55 -4.72
CA GLY A 65 -4.61 -27.41 -4.54
C GLY A 65 -4.57 -26.93 -3.10
N LEU A 66 -3.93 -25.81 -2.84
CA LEU A 66 -3.73 -25.27 -1.50
C LEU A 66 -3.00 -26.26 -0.60
N LEU A 67 -1.81 -26.68 -1.06
CA LEU A 67 -0.99 -27.68 -0.39
C LEU A 67 -0.28 -27.10 0.85
N HIS A 68 -0.44 -27.76 1.99
CA HIS A 68 0.24 -27.43 3.25
C HIS A 68 0.91 -28.67 3.85
N ALA A 69 1.87 -28.43 4.75
CA ALA A 69 2.48 -29.47 5.58
C ALA A 69 2.53 -29.02 7.05
N ALA A 70 2.09 -29.90 7.94
CA ALA A 70 2.11 -29.68 9.39
C ALA A 70 2.01 -31.01 10.12
N ASP A 71 2.54 -31.12 11.34
CA ASP A 71 2.36 -32.28 12.22
C ASP A 71 0.95 -32.23 12.86
N LEU A 72 -0.01 -32.93 12.26
CA LEU A 72 -1.42 -32.89 12.69
C LEU A 72 -1.74 -33.82 13.85
N ASP A 73 -1.00 -34.94 13.97
CA ASP A 73 -1.27 -35.95 15.04
C ASP A 73 -0.26 -35.90 16.21
N GLY A 74 0.71 -34.95 16.16
CA GLY A 74 1.66 -34.68 17.22
C GLY A 74 2.76 -35.73 17.34
N ASP A 75 3.05 -36.49 16.27
CA ASP A 75 4.03 -37.56 16.27
C ASP A 75 5.45 -37.07 15.86
N GLY A 76 5.59 -35.81 15.51
CA GLY A 76 6.84 -35.18 15.11
C GLY A 76 7.17 -35.33 13.62
N LEU A 77 6.26 -35.86 12.81
CA LEU A 77 6.38 -36.01 11.36
C LEU A 77 5.39 -35.07 10.67
N ASN A 78 5.81 -34.39 9.59
CA ASN A 78 4.88 -33.56 8.85
C ASN A 78 3.92 -34.41 8.03
N ASP A 79 2.64 -34.11 8.19
CA ASP A 79 1.52 -34.58 7.38
C ASP A 79 1.30 -33.60 6.20
N LEU A 80 0.52 -33.99 5.21
CA LEU A 80 0.14 -33.13 4.10
C LEU A 80 -1.35 -32.86 4.13
N ILE A 81 -1.70 -31.60 3.85
CA ILE A 81 -3.06 -31.10 3.78
C ILE A 81 -3.29 -30.54 2.38
N VAL A 82 -4.38 -30.90 1.70
CA VAL A 82 -4.72 -30.38 0.40
C VAL A 82 -6.22 -30.22 0.25
N ALA A 83 -6.68 -29.12 -0.34
CA ALA A 83 -8.07 -28.92 -0.70
C ALA A 83 -8.43 -29.76 -1.93
N ASP A 84 -9.51 -30.54 -1.86
CA ASP A 84 -10.12 -31.31 -2.95
C ASP A 84 -11.49 -30.72 -3.24
N ASN A 85 -11.53 -29.74 -4.12
CA ASN A 85 -12.76 -29.03 -4.47
C ASN A 85 -13.73 -29.86 -5.31
N LEU A 86 -13.25 -30.88 -6.01
CA LEU A 86 -14.14 -31.80 -6.74
C LEU A 86 -14.81 -32.78 -5.77
N GLY A 87 -14.06 -33.23 -4.76
CA GLY A 87 -14.58 -34.15 -3.75
C GLY A 87 -15.30 -33.48 -2.57
N SER A 88 -15.37 -32.13 -2.54
CA SER A 88 -15.95 -31.34 -1.43
C SER A 88 -15.37 -31.75 -0.06
N LYS A 89 -14.05 -31.73 0.05
CA LYS A 89 -13.34 -32.12 1.27
C LYS A 89 -11.93 -31.53 1.32
N ILE A 90 -11.38 -31.48 2.52
CA ILE A 90 -9.95 -31.34 2.77
C ILE A 90 -9.37 -32.74 2.94
N VAL A 91 -8.38 -33.09 2.13
CA VAL A 91 -7.68 -34.38 2.22
C VAL A 91 -6.51 -34.22 3.16
N LEU A 92 -6.40 -35.14 4.12
CA LEU A 92 -5.34 -35.25 5.09
C LEU A 92 -4.52 -36.50 4.78
N LEU A 93 -3.23 -36.35 4.59
CA LEU A 93 -2.30 -37.46 4.37
C LEU A 93 -1.41 -37.59 5.62
N TYR A 94 -1.85 -38.41 6.57
CA TYR A 94 -1.11 -38.66 7.80
C TYR A 94 0.15 -39.47 7.55
N ASN A 95 1.27 -39.01 8.02
CA ASN A 95 2.58 -39.63 7.84
C ASN A 95 2.71 -40.90 8.69
N GLN A 96 3.04 -42.00 8.05
CA GLN A 96 3.21 -43.33 8.68
C GLN A 96 4.68 -43.78 8.79
N THR A 97 5.62 -42.88 8.49
CA THR A 97 7.07 -43.24 8.48
C THR A 97 7.50 -43.80 9.84
N GLY A 98 8.11 -44.94 9.87
CA GLY A 98 8.58 -45.62 11.07
C GLY A 98 7.50 -46.26 11.95
N LYS A 99 6.19 -46.13 11.61
CA LYS A 99 5.11 -46.81 12.35
C LYS A 99 5.01 -48.27 11.90
N THR A 100 5.39 -49.21 12.76
CA THR A 100 5.48 -50.68 12.44
C THR A 100 4.17 -51.41 12.73
N ASN A 101 3.01 -50.81 12.57
CA ASN A 101 1.74 -51.52 12.79
C ASN A 101 1.17 -52.11 11.48
N HIS A 102 1.99 -52.91 10.77
CA HIS A 102 1.45 -53.82 9.78
C HIS A 102 0.79 -54.98 10.55
N THR A 103 -0.49 -54.90 10.82
CA THR A 103 -1.27 -56.09 11.15
C THR A 103 -1.26 -56.98 9.90
N GLU A 104 -0.54 -58.10 9.97
CA GLU A 104 -0.38 -59.12 8.93
C GLU A 104 -1.69 -59.76 8.46
N ASN A 105 -2.87 -59.18 8.75
CA ASN A 105 -4.17 -59.77 8.44
C ASN A 105 -5.21 -58.73 7.95
N SER A 106 -4.89 -57.96 6.89
CA SER A 106 -5.95 -57.42 6.06
C SER A 106 -5.70 -57.84 4.61
N ASP A 107 -6.29 -58.98 4.25
CA ASP A 107 -6.53 -59.40 2.87
C ASP A 107 -7.58 -58.44 2.23
N THR A 108 -7.37 -57.18 2.37
CA THR A 108 -8.13 -56.12 1.65
C THR A 108 -7.41 -55.94 0.32
N GLY A 109 -7.87 -56.78 -0.61
CA GLY A 109 -7.38 -56.68 -1.98
C GLY A 109 -7.39 -55.27 -2.47
N TYR A 110 -6.29 -54.80 -2.98
CA TYR A 110 -6.10 -53.59 -3.76
C TYR A 110 -7.24 -53.51 -4.78
N THR A 111 -8.20 -52.62 -4.57
CA THR A 111 -9.49 -52.65 -5.29
C THR A 111 -9.62 -51.57 -6.35
N GLY A 112 -8.74 -50.53 -6.34
CA GLY A 112 -8.78 -49.41 -7.26
C GLY A 112 -7.40 -48.96 -7.74
N ILE A 113 -7.36 -48.33 -8.89
CA ILE A 113 -6.13 -47.72 -9.47
C ILE A 113 -5.58 -46.59 -8.59
N ASN A 114 -6.43 -45.93 -7.81
CA ASN A 114 -6.13 -44.79 -6.99
C ASN A 114 -6.09 -45.09 -5.47
N ASP A 115 -6.16 -46.37 -5.10
CA ASP A 115 -6.00 -46.76 -3.70
C ASP A 115 -4.53 -46.79 -3.32
N LEU A 116 -4.20 -46.21 -2.16
CA LEU A 116 -2.84 -46.25 -1.64
C LEU A 116 -2.50 -47.69 -1.16
N PRO A 117 -1.31 -48.20 -1.41
CA PRO A 117 -0.89 -49.48 -0.88
C PRO A 117 -0.82 -49.43 0.64
N PRO A 118 -1.02 -50.57 1.35
CA PRO A 118 -1.02 -50.61 2.82
C PRO A 118 0.30 -50.17 3.46
N ASP A 119 1.39 -50.22 2.73
CA ASP A 119 2.72 -49.78 3.13
C ASP A 119 3.12 -48.42 2.60
N ALA A 120 2.16 -47.66 2.06
CA ALA A 120 2.39 -46.26 1.65
C ALA A 120 2.85 -45.42 2.84
N ARG A 121 3.71 -44.42 2.59
CA ARG A 121 4.17 -43.47 3.59
C ARG A 121 3.00 -42.72 4.24
N PHE A 122 1.99 -42.40 3.49
CA PHE A 122 0.84 -41.63 4.00
C PHE A 122 -0.43 -42.50 4.07
N ARG A 123 -1.16 -42.31 5.17
CA ARG A 123 -2.55 -42.77 5.32
C ARG A 123 -3.49 -41.64 4.96
N LYS A 124 -4.40 -41.90 4.02
CA LYS A 124 -5.37 -40.91 3.56
C LYS A 124 -6.56 -40.85 4.51
N ASP A 125 -6.94 -39.63 4.89
CA ASP A 125 -8.16 -39.29 5.62
C ASP A 125 -8.77 -38.03 5.02
N SER A 126 -9.94 -37.56 5.48
CA SER A 126 -10.54 -36.35 4.95
C SER A 126 -11.53 -35.70 5.92
N ILE A 127 -11.64 -34.38 5.83
CA ILE A 127 -12.65 -33.57 6.47
C ILE A 127 -13.62 -33.12 5.39
N PRO A 128 -14.91 -33.46 5.43
CA PRO A 128 -15.88 -33.01 4.44
C PRO A 128 -16.13 -31.51 4.60
N THR A 129 -16.33 -30.81 3.47
CA THR A 129 -16.67 -29.41 3.44
C THR A 129 -17.98 -29.22 2.69
N ASP A 130 -18.72 -28.16 3.00
CA ASP A 130 -19.97 -27.82 2.32
C ASP A 130 -19.81 -26.66 1.33
N GLU A 131 -18.55 -26.27 1.09
CA GLU A 131 -18.20 -25.18 0.14
C GLU A 131 -16.99 -25.53 -0.71
N ARG A 132 -16.85 -24.82 -1.82
CA ARG A 132 -15.65 -24.80 -2.62
C ARG A 132 -14.63 -23.88 -1.97
N ILE A 133 -13.50 -24.41 -1.55
CA ILE A 133 -12.42 -23.69 -0.88
C ILE A 133 -11.67 -22.83 -1.89
N ALA A 134 -11.55 -21.53 -1.62
CA ALA A 134 -10.77 -20.59 -2.41
C ALA A 134 -9.38 -20.36 -1.80
N ALA A 135 -9.29 -20.17 -0.47
CA ALA A 135 -8.06 -19.96 0.27
C ALA A 135 -8.04 -20.80 1.54
N LEU A 136 -6.88 -21.27 1.95
CA LEU A 136 -6.70 -22.14 3.11
C LEU A 136 -5.37 -21.83 3.79
N VAL A 137 -5.35 -21.87 5.13
CA VAL A 137 -4.14 -21.79 5.96
C VAL A 137 -4.19 -22.83 7.07
N VAL A 138 -3.00 -23.25 7.53
CA VAL A 138 -2.83 -24.28 8.58
C VAL A 138 -1.87 -23.72 9.63
N THR A 139 -2.41 -23.44 10.84
CA THR A 139 -1.65 -22.84 11.94
C THR A 139 -2.36 -23.02 13.26
N ASP A 140 -1.67 -22.83 14.39
CA ASP A 140 -2.26 -22.89 15.75
C ASP A 140 -3.09 -21.61 16.01
N LEU A 141 -4.41 -21.72 15.89
CA LEU A 141 -5.37 -20.63 16.05
C LEU A 141 -6.00 -20.53 17.45
N ASN A 142 -5.71 -21.50 18.32
CA ASN A 142 -6.23 -21.53 19.68
C ASN A 142 -5.13 -21.54 20.76
N HIS A 143 -3.87 -21.51 20.35
CA HIS A 143 -2.66 -21.50 21.18
C HIS A 143 -2.53 -22.77 22.06
N ASP A 144 -2.91 -23.92 21.54
CA ASP A 144 -2.79 -25.21 22.21
C ASP A 144 -1.60 -26.06 21.71
N GLY A 145 -0.85 -25.51 20.74
CA GLY A 145 0.35 -26.13 20.15
C GLY A 145 0.04 -27.14 19.05
N ARG A 146 -1.20 -27.27 18.60
CA ARG A 146 -1.59 -28.11 17.45
C ARG A 146 -2.02 -27.25 16.27
N PRO A 147 -1.67 -27.63 15.04
CA PRO A 147 -2.13 -26.90 13.86
C PRO A 147 -3.65 -27.08 13.64
N ASP A 148 -4.36 -25.98 13.50
CA ASP A 148 -5.77 -25.89 13.11
C ASP A 148 -5.86 -25.58 11.61
N ILE A 149 -7.05 -25.71 11.03
CA ILE A 149 -7.30 -25.41 9.63
C ILE A 149 -8.29 -24.24 9.53
N ALA A 150 -7.94 -23.19 8.81
CA ALA A 150 -8.86 -22.12 8.45
C ALA A 150 -8.97 -21.99 6.93
N PHE A 151 -10.18 -21.80 6.41
CA PHE A 151 -10.41 -21.63 4.98
C PHE A 151 -11.58 -20.69 4.70
N TYR A 152 -11.60 -20.13 3.49
CA TYR A 152 -12.67 -19.29 2.99
C TYR A 152 -13.10 -19.79 1.61
N GLY A 153 -14.40 -19.76 1.33
CA GLY A 153 -14.94 -20.32 0.11
C GLY A 153 -16.20 -19.64 -0.41
N ASP A 154 -16.88 -20.31 -1.34
CA ASP A 154 -17.99 -19.76 -2.11
C ASP A 154 -19.30 -19.59 -1.31
N ASN A 155 -19.43 -20.18 -0.13
CA ASN A 155 -20.49 -19.88 0.84
C ASN A 155 -20.29 -18.52 1.52
N LYS A 156 -19.14 -17.89 1.33
CA LYS A 156 -18.72 -16.61 1.94
C LYS A 156 -18.57 -16.69 3.46
N ASP A 157 -18.23 -17.83 3.96
CA ASP A 157 -17.91 -18.06 5.36
C ASP A 157 -16.39 -18.26 5.52
N LEU A 158 -15.78 -17.57 6.48
CA LEU A 158 -14.51 -18.01 7.03
C LEU A 158 -14.81 -19.12 8.01
N GLU A 159 -14.33 -20.31 7.73
CA GLU A 159 -14.46 -21.47 8.58
C GLU A 159 -13.14 -21.81 9.28
N VAL A 160 -13.22 -22.11 10.56
CA VAL A 160 -12.08 -22.59 11.36
C VAL A 160 -12.43 -23.91 12.01
N ILE A 161 -11.62 -24.92 11.74
CA ILE A 161 -11.76 -26.26 12.29
C ILE A 161 -10.56 -26.51 13.22
N TYR A 162 -10.84 -26.67 14.52
CA TYR A 162 -9.80 -26.87 15.52
C TYR A 162 -9.39 -28.32 15.63
N ASN A 163 -8.10 -28.56 15.78
CA ASN A 163 -7.52 -29.87 16.01
C ASN A 163 -7.59 -30.23 17.48
N GLU A 164 -8.51 -31.12 17.85
CA GLU A 164 -8.71 -31.58 19.23
C GLU A 164 -7.83 -32.80 19.60
N GLY A 165 -6.82 -33.07 18.78
CA GLY A 165 -5.87 -34.19 19.00
C GLY A 165 -6.57 -35.53 18.92
N THR A 166 -6.54 -36.30 20.01
CA THR A 166 -7.17 -37.63 20.04
C THR A 166 -8.69 -37.63 19.93
N ASN A 167 -9.33 -36.47 20.06
CA ASN A 167 -10.77 -36.28 19.87
C ASN A 167 -11.14 -36.01 18.40
N GLY A 168 -10.15 -35.86 17.54
CA GLY A 168 -10.32 -35.55 16.12
C GLY A 168 -10.41 -34.06 15.82
N TRP A 169 -11.29 -33.68 14.92
CA TRP A 169 -11.49 -32.31 14.48
C TRP A 169 -12.80 -31.76 15.04
N SER A 170 -12.82 -30.49 15.45
CA SER A 170 -14.01 -29.80 15.92
C SER A 170 -15.06 -29.62 14.83
N ASP A 171 -16.28 -29.32 15.20
CA ASP A 171 -17.23 -28.70 14.27
C ASP A 171 -16.69 -27.33 13.82
N PRO A 172 -16.91 -26.92 12.54
CA PRO A 172 -16.41 -25.65 12.05
C PRO A 172 -17.04 -24.45 12.74
N LYS A 173 -16.20 -23.52 13.19
CA LYS A 173 -16.62 -22.18 13.63
C LYS A 173 -16.66 -21.27 12.43
N ARG A 174 -17.74 -20.51 12.25
CA ARG A 174 -18.03 -19.76 11.04
C ARG A 174 -18.20 -18.26 11.29
N TRP A 175 -17.67 -17.45 10.40
CA TRP A 175 -17.92 -16.01 10.31
C TRP A 175 -18.27 -15.65 8.88
N HIS A 176 -19.46 -15.10 8.68
CA HIS A 176 -19.93 -14.70 7.36
C HIS A 176 -19.26 -13.41 6.90
N VAL A 177 -18.68 -13.42 5.70
CA VAL A 177 -17.99 -12.27 5.08
C VAL A 177 -18.47 -12.14 3.62
N ASP A 178 -19.48 -11.32 3.41
CA ASP A 178 -20.17 -11.18 2.12
C ASP A 178 -19.25 -10.77 0.94
N ASP A 179 -18.25 -9.97 1.22
CA ASP A 179 -17.32 -9.37 0.27
C ASP A 179 -15.89 -9.92 0.39
N GLY A 180 -15.71 -11.12 0.96
CA GLY A 180 -14.40 -11.79 0.98
C GLY A 180 -13.93 -12.16 -0.42
N SER A 181 -12.62 -12.02 -0.68
CA SER A 181 -12.02 -12.35 -1.96
C SER A 181 -11.88 -13.86 -2.15
N MET A 182 -12.13 -14.30 -3.37
CA MET A 182 -12.03 -15.70 -3.79
C MET A 182 -10.65 -16.04 -4.41
N ASP A 183 -9.67 -15.16 -4.26
CA ASP A 183 -8.30 -15.44 -4.70
C ASP A 183 -7.60 -16.41 -3.72
N ALA A 184 -6.79 -17.32 -4.24
CA ALA A 184 -6.10 -18.33 -3.43
C ALA A 184 -5.14 -17.74 -2.38
N ASN A 185 -4.60 -16.55 -2.66
CA ASN A 185 -3.70 -15.82 -1.77
C ASN A 185 -4.43 -14.73 -0.96
N ALA A 186 -5.76 -14.84 -0.80
CA ALA A 186 -6.56 -13.85 -0.09
C ALA A 186 -6.57 -14.04 1.42
N LEU A 187 -6.15 -15.20 1.94
CA LEU A 187 -6.11 -15.53 3.36
C LEU A 187 -4.67 -15.75 3.81
N THR A 188 -4.30 -15.16 4.94
CA THR A 188 -2.98 -15.34 5.57
C THR A 188 -3.09 -15.32 7.08
N GLU A 189 -2.05 -15.84 7.75
CA GLU A 189 -1.94 -15.89 9.20
C GLU A 189 -0.69 -15.16 9.69
N GLY A 190 -0.70 -14.68 10.92
CA GLY A 190 0.46 -14.08 11.56
C GLY A 190 0.14 -13.20 12.76
N ASP A 191 1.18 -12.69 13.43
CA ASP A 191 1.08 -11.84 14.62
C ASP A 191 1.15 -10.35 14.26
N LEU A 192 0.04 -9.78 13.81
CA LEU A 192 -0.07 -8.35 13.50
C LEU A 192 -0.16 -7.45 14.74
N LYS A 193 -0.09 -8.02 15.95
CA LYS A 193 -0.11 -7.25 17.19
C LYS A 193 1.20 -7.30 17.97
N GLY A 194 2.16 -8.12 17.54
CA GLY A 194 3.41 -8.32 18.25
C GLY A 194 3.23 -8.92 19.65
N ASN A 195 2.17 -9.68 19.84
CA ASN A 195 1.80 -10.24 21.14
C ASN A 195 2.07 -11.74 21.25
N GLY A 196 2.69 -12.35 20.25
CA GLY A 196 3.04 -13.76 20.17
C GLY A 196 1.84 -14.69 19.86
N ARG A 197 0.72 -14.14 19.37
CA ARG A 197 -0.47 -14.90 19.02
C ARG A 197 -0.83 -14.73 17.54
N THR A 198 -1.14 -15.86 16.91
CA THR A 198 -1.46 -15.89 15.48
C THR A 198 -2.90 -15.46 15.22
N GLY A 199 -3.09 -14.40 14.44
CA GLY A 199 -4.39 -13.99 13.92
C GLY A 199 -4.55 -14.36 12.45
N LEU A 200 -5.73 -14.10 11.90
CA LEU A 200 -6.06 -14.32 10.49
C LEU A 200 -6.38 -13.00 9.79
N VAL A 201 -5.94 -12.86 8.54
CA VAL A 201 -6.32 -11.76 7.66
C VAL A 201 -6.91 -12.32 6.38
N LEU A 202 -8.13 -11.88 6.05
CA LEU A 202 -8.81 -12.16 4.79
C LEU A 202 -9.00 -10.87 3.99
N LEU A 203 -8.65 -10.89 2.71
CA LEU A 203 -8.95 -9.80 1.77
C LEU A 203 -10.44 -9.73 1.48
N GLY A 204 -10.96 -8.51 1.37
CA GLY A 204 -12.29 -8.24 0.83
C GLY A 204 -12.20 -7.57 -0.55
N ASP A 205 -13.16 -7.85 -1.42
CA ASP A 205 -13.23 -7.33 -2.80
C ASP A 205 -13.49 -5.81 -2.88
N ASN A 206 -13.92 -5.19 -1.77
CA ASN A 206 -14.33 -3.80 -1.73
C ASN A 206 -13.32 -2.84 -1.07
N GLY A 207 -12.02 -3.16 -1.11
CA GLY A 207 -10.98 -2.34 -0.49
C GLY A 207 -11.05 -2.39 1.03
N SER A 208 -11.16 -3.58 1.56
CA SER A 208 -11.15 -3.86 2.99
C SER A 208 -10.41 -5.16 3.29
N LEU A 209 -9.93 -5.26 4.50
CA LEU A 209 -9.35 -6.45 5.12
C LEU A 209 -10.20 -6.83 6.31
N TYR A 210 -10.32 -8.10 6.57
CA TYR A 210 -10.93 -8.62 7.79
C TYR A 210 -9.83 -9.26 8.64
N TYR A 211 -9.69 -8.80 9.87
CA TYR A 211 -8.67 -9.28 10.80
C TYR A 211 -9.31 -9.90 12.04
N TRP A 212 -9.05 -11.20 12.25
CA TRP A 212 -9.40 -11.96 13.45
C TRP A 212 -8.20 -12.02 14.37
N GLU A 213 -8.28 -11.31 15.49
CA GLU A 213 -7.25 -11.31 16.52
C GLU A 213 -7.44 -12.52 17.45
N GLN A 214 -6.37 -13.23 17.75
CA GLN A 214 -6.43 -14.28 18.77
C GLN A 214 -6.36 -13.66 20.17
N ASN A 215 -7.37 -13.94 20.99
CA ASN A 215 -7.47 -13.51 22.36
C ASN A 215 -6.49 -14.26 23.29
N ALA A 216 -6.30 -13.75 24.51
CA ALA A 216 -5.44 -14.39 25.51
C ALA A 216 -5.96 -15.76 26.01
N ASP A 217 -7.24 -16.04 25.81
CA ASP A 217 -7.87 -17.34 26.15
C ASP A 217 -7.83 -18.33 24.95
N GLY A 218 -7.14 -18.00 23.87
CA GLY A 218 -7.02 -18.83 22.70
C GLY A 218 -8.20 -18.73 21.71
N THR A 219 -9.24 -17.95 22.00
CA THR A 219 -10.35 -17.77 21.06
C THR A 219 -10.03 -16.72 20.02
N LEU A 220 -10.58 -16.87 18.80
CA LEU A 220 -10.57 -15.80 17.82
C LEU A 220 -11.68 -14.78 18.12
N ALA A 221 -11.32 -13.50 18.10
CA ALA A 221 -12.27 -12.39 18.25
C ALA A 221 -13.17 -12.24 17.02
N GLU A 222 -14.24 -11.45 17.13
CA GLU A 222 -14.98 -11.01 15.96
C GLU A 222 -14.09 -10.18 15.00
N PRO A 223 -14.27 -10.30 13.68
CA PRO A 223 -13.38 -9.67 12.74
C PRO A 223 -13.47 -8.15 12.80
N LYS A 224 -12.32 -7.52 12.81
CA LYS A 224 -12.18 -6.08 12.63
C LYS A 224 -12.02 -5.77 11.13
N LYS A 225 -12.90 -4.93 10.60
CA LYS A 225 -12.77 -4.45 9.22
C LYS A 225 -11.74 -3.32 9.17
N ILE A 226 -10.70 -3.50 8.36
CA ILE A 226 -9.61 -2.53 8.16
C ILE A 226 -9.68 -2.06 6.72
N PRO A 227 -9.77 -0.75 6.44
CA PRO A 227 -9.78 -0.25 5.07
C PRO A 227 -8.42 -0.46 4.40
N CYS A 228 -8.43 -0.80 3.11
CA CYS A 228 -7.27 -0.80 2.24
C CYS A 228 -7.58 -0.13 0.91
N SER A 229 -6.55 0.35 0.23
CA SER A 229 -6.72 1.02 -1.06
C SER A 229 -6.85 0.02 -2.20
N GLY A 230 -7.68 0.34 -3.19
CA GLY A 230 -7.86 -0.48 -4.39
C GLY A 230 -8.47 -1.85 -4.10
N THR A 231 -8.06 -2.85 -4.89
CA THR A 231 -8.53 -4.24 -4.80
C THR A 231 -7.34 -5.19 -4.86
N PRO A 232 -6.54 -5.30 -3.77
CA PRO A 232 -5.46 -6.27 -3.75
C PRO A 232 -5.99 -7.69 -3.95
N LYS A 233 -5.17 -8.55 -4.55
CA LYS A 233 -5.50 -9.93 -4.89
C LYS A 233 -4.75 -10.94 -4.03
N ALA A 234 -3.70 -10.50 -3.35
CA ALA A 234 -2.97 -11.34 -2.42
C ALA A 234 -2.59 -10.54 -1.17
N VAL A 235 -2.47 -11.24 -0.06
CA VAL A 235 -2.03 -10.72 1.22
C VAL A 235 -1.03 -11.67 1.86
N GLN A 236 0.02 -11.13 2.47
CA GLN A 236 1.00 -11.91 3.22
C GLN A 236 1.44 -11.13 4.45
N ILE A 237 1.64 -11.83 5.55
CA ILE A 237 2.23 -11.28 6.77
C ILE A 237 3.69 -11.74 6.83
N ALA A 238 4.62 -10.79 6.97
CA ALA A 238 6.06 -11.05 7.05
C ALA A 238 6.78 -9.85 7.67
N ASP A 239 7.95 -10.07 8.27
CA ASP A 239 8.85 -9.00 8.74
C ASP A 239 9.56 -8.41 7.51
N LEU A 240 9.00 -7.35 6.94
CA LEU A 240 9.47 -6.77 5.68
C LEU A 240 10.68 -5.85 5.86
N ASP A 241 10.78 -5.17 7.00
CA ASP A 241 11.85 -4.20 7.25
C ASP A 241 12.98 -4.75 8.13
N GLY A 242 12.84 -5.96 8.66
CA GLY A 242 13.86 -6.67 9.44
C GLY A 242 13.93 -6.20 10.89
N ASP A 243 12.88 -5.57 11.43
CA ASP A 243 12.84 -5.07 12.80
C ASP A 243 12.32 -6.09 13.83
N GLY A 244 11.91 -7.25 13.37
CA GLY A 244 11.41 -8.38 14.18
C GLY A 244 9.90 -8.33 14.43
N ARG A 245 9.17 -7.35 13.88
CA ARG A 245 7.71 -7.30 13.90
C ARG A 245 7.16 -7.76 12.55
N GLN A 246 5.95 -8.29 12.57
CA GLN A 246 5.30 -8.76 11.34
C GLN A 246 4.48 -7.64 10.70
N ASP A 247 4.79 -7.35 9.48
CA ASP A 247 4.15 -6.34 8.63
C ASP A 247 3.11 -6.97 7.72
N LEU A 248 2.36 -6.12 7.01
CA LEU A 248 1.38 -6.55 6.04
C LEU A 248 1.80 -6.17 4.63
N LEU A 249 1.96 -7.16 3.76
CA LEU A 249 2.16 -7.01 2.32
C LEU A 249 0.83 -7.24 1.59
N LEU A 250 0.43 -6.26 0.78
CA LEU A 250 -0.71 -6.34 -0.11
C LEU A 250 -0.22 -6.33 -1.56
N VAL A 251 -0.75 -7.21 -2.39
CA VAL A 251 -0.35 -7.34 -3.78
C VAL A 251 -1.55 -7.19 -4.71
N ASP A 252 -1.39 -6.37 -5.74
CA ASP A 252 -2.38 -6.10 -6.78
C ASP A 252 -1.71 -6.27 -8.15
N TRP A 253 -1.89 -7.43 -8.77
CA TRP A 253 -1.20 -7.83 -10.01
C TRP A 253 -1.41 -6.84 -11.15
N ASP A 254 -2.59 -6.22 -11.22
CA ASP A 254 -3.03 -5.36 -12.31
C ASP A 254 -2.58 -3.90 -12.13
N SER A 255 -2.00 -3.56 -10.97
CA SER A 255 -1.58 -2.21 -10.64
C SER A 255 -0.17 -1.88 -11.15
N PRO A 256 0.11 -0.66 -11.62
CA PRO A 256 1.48 -0.21 -11.89
C PRO A 256 2.32 -0.06 -10.61
N THR A 257 1.69 -0.14 -9.44
CA THR A 257 2.29 -0.20 -8.11
C THR A 257 1.79 -1.44 -7.40
N PRO A 258 2.23 -2.65 -7.82
CA PRO A 258 1.65 -3.91 -7.37
C PRO A 258 1.86 -4.17 -5.89
N PHE A 259 2.89 -3.63 -5.28
CA PHE A 259 3.21 -3.87 -3.87
C PHE A 259 2.84 -2.69 -3.00
N ARG A 260 2.17 -2.97 -1.89
CA ARG A 260 1.82 -2.01 -0.84
C ARG A 260 2.17 -2.61 0.50
N PHE A 261 2.94 -1.88 1.28
CA PHE A 261 3.36 -2.31 2.62
C PHE A 261 2.66 -1.48 3.67
N ARG A 262 2.29 -2.13 4.76
CA ARG A 262 1.88 -1.49 6.00
C ARG A 262 2.77 -2.03 7.11
N LEU A 263 3.73 -1.23 7.52
CA LEU A 263 4.69 -1.61 8.56
C LEU A 263 4.03 -1.54 9.94
N GLN A 264 4.28 -2.55 10.77
CA GLN A 264 3.81 -2.59 12.14
C GLN A 264 4.68 -1.67 13.02
N ASN A 265 4.06 -0.78 13.76
CA ASN A 265 4.75 0.06 14.73
C ASN A 265 4.98 -0.65 16.07
N ALA A 266 5.71 -0.01 17.00
CA ALA A 266 6.03 -0.56 18.31
C ALA A 266 4.79 -0.82 19.21
N ASP A 267 3.65 -0.21 18.91
CA ASP A 267 2.38 -0.38 19.64
C ASP A 267 1.54 -1.54 19.07
N GLY A 268 2.05 -2.26 18.06
CA GLY A 268 1.33 -3.35 17.40
C GLY A 268 0.23 -2.87 16.42
N GLU A 269 0.35 -1.65 15.91
CA GLU A 269 -0.60 -1.10 14.95
C GLU A 269 0.04 -0.97 13.56
N LEU A 270 -0.76 -1.20 12.51
CA LEU A 270 -0.33 -1.04 11.14
C LEU A 270 -0.27 0.42 10.75
N GLY A 271 0.86 0.84 10.21
CA GLY A 271 1.07 2.16 9.63
C GLY A 271 0.26 2.38 8.34
N PRO A 272 0.44 3.54 7.70
CA PRO A 272 -0.15 3.82 6.39
C PRO A 272 0.42 2.91 5.30
N GLU A 273 -0.28 2.82 4.19
CA GLU A 273 0.20 2.10 3.01
C GLU A 273 1.35 2.86 2.34
N ILE A 274 2.40 2.12 2.00
CA ILE A 274 3.54 2.58 1.21
C ILE A 274 3.54 1.82 -0.11
N TYR A 275 3.53 2.54 -1.24
CA TYR A 275 3.38 1.97 -2.57
C TYR A 275 4.73 1.83 -3.26
N PHE A 276 4.93 0.69 -3.92
CA PHE A 276 6.13 0.40 -4.69
C PHE A 276 5.80 0.08 -6.14
N LYS A 277 6.54 0.72 -7.04
CA LYS A 277 6.45 0.44 -8.47
C LYS A 277 7.22 -0.83 -8.82
N SER A 278 6.63 -1.64 -9.68
CA SER A 278 7.27 -2.79 -10.29
C SER A 278 6.70 -2.96 -11.71
N GLN A 279 7.30 -3.83 -12.50
CA GLN A 279 6.65 -4.37 -13.69
C GLN A 279 5.45 -5.25 -13.26
N ALA A 280 4.54 -5.52 -14.20
CA ALA A 280 3.46 -6.47 -13.96
C ALA A 280 4.04 -7.85 -13.57
N ILE A 281 3.50 -8.43 -12.51
CA ILE A 281 3.99 -9.67 -11.92
C ILE A 281 2.98 -10.79 -12.07
N ARG A 282 3.48 -12.01 -12.26
CA ARG A 282 2.67 -13.23 -12.30
C ARG A 282 2.57 -13.90 -10.94
N SER A 283 3.68 -13.94 -10.21
CA SER A 283 3.78 -14.55 -8.89
C SER A 283 4.81 -13.83 -8.05
N TYR A 284 4.77 -14.02 -6.74
CA TYR A 284 5.75 -13.51 -5.80
C TYR A 284 5.89 -14.45 -4.60
N CYS A 285 7.00 -14.30 -3.89
CA CYS A 285 7.25 -14.89 -2.59
C CYS A 285 8.08 -13.91 -1.75
N ALA A 286 7.63 -13.61 -0.54
CA ALA A 286 8.42 -12.84 0.41
C ALA A 286 8.92 -13.79 1.51
N ASP A 287 10.24 -14.01 1.58
CA ASP A 287 10.81 -14.97 2.52
C ASP A 287 12.27 -14.66 2.87
N THR A 288 12.76 -15.28 3.94
CA THR A 288 14.15 -15.19 4.40
C THR A 288 15.03 -16.16 3.63
N LEU A 289 15.76 -15.67 2.59
CA LEU A 289 16.54 -16.54 1.70
C LEU A 289 17.97 -16.82 2.20
N ALA A 290 18.63 -15.83 2.80
CA ALA A 290 20.09 -15.86 3.04
C ALA A 290 20.49 -16.24 4.48
N GLY A 291 19.59 -16.81 5.24
CA GLY A 291 19.77 -17.02 6.69
C GLY A 291 19.75 -15.70 7.47
N GLY A 292 19.02 -15.64 8.56
CA GLY A 292 18.74 -14.43 9.32
C GLY A 292 17.27 -14.02 9.22
N ASN A 293 16.92 -12.83 9.73
CA ASN A 293 15.51 -12.40 9.82
C ASN A 293 15.06 -11.50 8.66
N LYS A 294 15.97 -11.14 7.74
CA LYS A 294 15.64 -10.25 6.63
C LYS A 294 14.89 -10.98 5.53
N ASN A 295 13.73 -10.49 5.19
CA ASN A 295 12.97 -10.98 4.04
C ASN A 295 13.48 -10.39 2.73
N TYR A 296 13.43 -11.21 1.70
CA TYR A 296 13.66 -10.85 0.30
C TYR A 296 12.35 -11.03 -0.47
N LEU A 297 12.14 -10.21 -1.45
CA LEU A 297 10.99 -10.35 -2.35
C LEU A 297 11.48 -11.01 -3.65
N VAL A 298 10.96 -12.19 -3.94
CA VAL A 298 11.11 -12.87 -5.22
C VAL A 298 9.88 -12.57 -6.06
N THR A 299 10.05 -12.15 -7.29
CA THR A 299 8.96 -11.86 -8.22
C THR A 299 9.17 -12.55 -9.55
N ILE A 300 8.08 -12.93 -10.20
CA ILE A 300 8.08 -13.42 -11.59
C ILE A 300 7.34 -12.42 -12.45
N ALA A 301 8.01 -11.89 -13.47
CA ALA A 301 7.43 -10.91 -14.39
C ALA A 301 6.37 -11.56 -15.29
N GLU A 302 5.17 -10.98 -15.36
CA GLU A 302 4.07 -11.50 -16.18
C GLU A 302 4.40 -11.59 -17.66
N ASN A 303 5.07 -10.59 -18.22
CA ASN A 303 5.32 -10.51 -19.67
C ASN A 303 6.45 -11.45 -20.17
N SER A 304 7.35 -11.90 -19.28
CA SER A 304 8.56 -12.64 -19.68
C SER A 304 8.76 -13.95 -18.94
N GLY A 305 8.09 -14.16 -17.80
CA GLY A 305 8.39 -15.27 -16.90
C GLY A 305 9.78 -15.19 -16.27
N ARG A 306 10.44 -13.99 -16.31
CA ARG A 306 11.72 -13.76 -15.66
C ARG A 306 11.53 -13.60 -14.17
N ALA A 307 12.32 -14.30 -13.38
CA ALA A 307 12.38 -14.10 -11.93
C ALA A 307 13.38 -13.02 -11.55
N GLU A 308 13.10 -12.29 -10.48
CA GLU A 308 13.98 -11.28 -9.88
C GLU A 308 13.91 -11.38 -8.35
N VAL A 309 15.06 -11.31 -7.68
CA VAL A 309 15.15 -11.20 -6.24
C VAL A 309 15.51 -9.77 -5.87
N SER A 310 14.72 -9.18 -5.02
CA SER A 310 14.90 -7.81 -4.53
C SER A 310 14.98 -7.78 -3.01
N GLU A 311 15.70 -6.79 -2.49
CA GLU A 311 15.71 -6.51 -1.06
C GLU A 311 15.02 -5.17 -0.75
N PHE A 312 14.40 -5.09 0.40
CA PHE A 312 13.76 -3.90 0.93
C PHE A 312 14.78 -3.10 1.75
N VAL A 313 15.03 -1.85 1.37
CA VAL A 313 16.07 -1.02 1.97
C VAL A 313 15.64 0.43 2.13
N LYS A 314 16.15 1.09 3.17
CA LYS A 314 16.04 2.55 3.29
C LYS A 314 17.10 3.24 2.46
N LYS A 315 16.68 4.20 1.63
CA LYS A 315 17.54 5.08 0.85
C LYS A 315 17.23 6.53 1.15
N PRO A 316 18.21 7.45 1.07
CA PRO A 316 17.92 8.87 1.12
C PRO A 316 16.87 9.26 0.09
N GLY A 317 15.91 10.07 0.48
CA GLY A 317 14.91 10.63 -0.43
C GLY A 317 15.57 11.46 -1.54
N ASP A 318 14.88 11.57 -2.69
CA ASP A 318 15.35 12.35 -3.83
C ASP A 318 15.42 13.84 -3.50
N VAL A 319 16.47 14.52 -3.94
CA VAL A 319 16.56 15.98 -3.82
C VAL A 319 15.57 16.63 -4.79
N LEU A 320 14.58 17.37 -4.26
CA LEU A 320 13.61 18.13 -5.06
C LEU A 320 14.16 19.49 -5.47
N SER A 321 14.56 20.26 -4.49
CA SER A 321 15.23 21.55 -4.62
C SER A 321 16.10 21.77 -3.39
N GLY A 322 16.97 22.79 -3.39
CA GLY A 322 18.07 22.93 -2.44
C GLY A 322 17.84 22.58 -0.95
N ALA A 323 16.60 22.69 -0.44
CA ALA A 323 16.26 22.35 0.95
C ALA A 323 15.31 21.15 1.10
N PHE A 324 14.63 20.74 0.03
CA PHE A 324 13.61 19.70 0.11
C PHE A 324 14.13 18.36 -0.42
N ARG A 325 13.75 17.29 0.25
CA ARG A 325 13.86 15.92 -0.24
C ARG A 325 12.49 15.33 -0.41
N GLN A 326 12.24 14.66 -1.52
CA GLN A 326 11.01 13.89 -1.70
C GLN A 326 11.04 12.72 -0.72
N GLY A 327 10.19 12.81 0.30
CA GLY A 327 9.83 11.68 1.12
C GLY A 327 8.87 10.75 0.40
N GLN A 328 8.67 9.57 0.95
CA GLN A 328 7.75 8.59 0.42
C GLN A 328 6.31 8.99 0.73
N PHE A 329 5.43 8.84 -0.25
CA PHE A 329 4.00 8.97 -0.02
C PHE A 329 3.53 7.91 0.97
N GLN A 330 2.76 8.37 1.95
CA GLN A 330 2.08 7.54 2.93
C GLN A 330 0.58 7.75 2.73
N ILE A 331 -0.17 6.66 2.63
CA ILE A 331 -1.59 6.67 2.30
C ILE A 331 -2.34 5.97 3.41
N LEU A 332 -3.26 6.70 4.05
CA LEU A 332 -4.19 6.15 5.02
C LEU A 332 -5.54 5.93 4.34
N PRO A 333 -5.89 4.69 4.01
CA PRO A 333 -7.23 4.37 3.53
C PRO A 333 -8.27 4.62 4.62
N LEU A 334 -9.44 5.10 4.22
CA LEU A 334 -10.58 5.36 5.11
C LEU A 334 -11.73 4.44 4.72
N ASN A 335 -12.65 4.23 5.65
CA ASN A 335 -13.90 3.54 5.33
C ASN A 335 -14.61 4.27 4.18
N LYS A 336 -15.11 3.51 3.22
CA LYS A 336 -15.86 4.09 2.09
C LYS A 336 -17.11 4.79 2.59
N THR A 337 -17.48 5.90 1.93
CA THR A 337 -18.67 6.66 2.22
C THR A 337 -19.42 6.94 0.92
N ASP A 338 -20.74 6.86 0.98
CA ASP A 338 -21.64 7.28 -0.11
C ASP A 338 -21.96 8.78 -0.06
N ALA A 339 -21.58 9.47 1.02
CA ALA A 339 -21.78 10.91 1.15
C ALA A 339 -21.00 11.68 0.08
N ALA A 340 -21.63 12.68 -0.52
CA ALA A 340 -20.99 13.50 -1.56
C ALA A 340 -19.77 14.28 -1.04
N GLN A 341 -19.73 14.57 0.26
CA GLN A 341 -18.64 15.24 0.93
C GLN A 341 -18.42 14.62 2.31
N ARG A 342 -17.16 14.47 2.70
CA ARG A 342 -16.73 14.03 4.02
C ARG A 342 -15.91 15.14 4.67
N GLY A 343 -16.29 15.55 5.88
CA GLY A 343 -15.50 16.49 6.66
C GLY A 343 -14.16 15.87 7.10
N MET A 344 -13.06 16.53 6.77
CA MET A 344 -11.72 16.14 7.20
C MET A 344 -10.88 17.37 7.52
N LEU A 345 -9.96 17.24 8.48
CA LEU A 345 -9.10 18.33 8.91
C LEU A 345 -7.82 17.81 9.56
N TRP A 346 -6.70 18.46 9.26
CA TRP A 346 -5.49 18.36 10.06
C TRP A 346 -5.43 19.54 11.04
N ALA A 347 -5.43 19.26 12.34
CA ALA A 347 -5.32 20.30 13.38
C ALA A 347 -4.82 19.71 14.70
N ASP A 348 -4.00 20.46 15.43
CA ASP A 348 -3.64 20.13 16.82
C ASP A 348 -4.86 20.35 17.70
N VAL A 349 -5.63 19.29 18.00
CA VAL A 349 -6.86 19.41 18.80
C VAL A 349 -6.69 19.04 20.28
N ASN A 350 -5.56 18.40 20.61
CA ASN A 350 -5.22 18.04 21.99
C ASN A 350 -4.28 19.06 22.66
N GLY A 351 -3.69 20.00 21.91
CA GLY A 351 -2.83 21.07 22.40
C GLY A 351 -1.38 20.64 22.66
N ASP A 352 -0.92 19.57 22.01
CA ASP A 352 0.44 19.05 22.16
C ASP A 352 1.44 19.60 21.13
N GLY A 353 0.97 20.45 20.22
CA GLY A 353 1.76 21.09 19.17
C GLY A 353 1.92 20.26 17.89
N ARG A 354 1.31 19.08 17.80
CA ARG A 354 1.30 18.24 16.62
C ARG A 354 -0.10 18.19 16.00
N PRO A 355 -0.24 18.39 14.68
CA PRO A 355 -1.53 18.25 14.02
C PRO A 355 -2.04 16.82 14.06
N ASP A 356 -3.26 16.64 14.54
CA ASP A 356 -4.02 15.39 14.50
C ASP A 356 -4.89 15.35 13.24
N LEU A 357 -5.27 14.16 12.77
CA LEU A 357 -6.19 13.99 11.67
C LEU A 357 -7.60 13.71 12.20
N LEU A 358 -8.55 14.56 11.82
CA LEU A 358 -9.97 14.40 12.09
C LEU A 358 -10.67 13.94 10.82
N VAL A 359 -11.47 12.88 10.93
CA VAL A 359 -12.24 12.31 9.83
C VAL A 359 -13.68 12.10 10.30
N ALA A 360 -14.63 12.73 9.64
CA ALA A 360 -16.04 12.45 9.86
C ALA A 360 -16.42 11.10 9.25
N GLU A 361 -17.30 10.37 9.93
CA GLU A 361 -17.98 9.19 9.42
C GLU A 361 -19.46 9.56 9.21
N PRO A 362 -19.84 10.05 8.01
CA PRO A 362 -21.12 10.71 7.79
C PRO A 362 -22.34 9.81 8.06
N GLU A 363 -22.23 8.51 7.71
CA GLU A 363 -23.31 7.54 7.84
C GLU A 363 -23.56 7.12 9.29
N SER A 364 -22.49 7.01 10.08
CA SER A 364 -22.57 6.53 11.47
C SER A 364 -22.73 7.64 12.49
N GLY A 365 -22.61 8.91 12.09
CA GLY A 365 -22.63 10.03 13.02
C GLY A 365 -21.48 9.99 14.02
N GLN A 366 -20.28 9.65 13.54
CA GLN A 366 -19.07 9.52 14.34
C GLN A 366 -17.97 10.46 13.83
N LEU A 367 -17.01 10.74 14.69
CA LEU A 367 -15.78 11.44 14.37
C LEU A 367 -14.60 10.57 14.78
N SER A 368 -13.81 10.14 13.80
CA SER A 368 -12.56 9.42 13.99
C SER A 368 -11.41 10.42 14.12
N ILE A 369 -10.64 10.36 15.20
CA ILE A 369 -9.49 11.24 15.44
C ILE A 369 -8.23 10.38 15.58
N TYR A 370 -7.30 10.58 14.66
CA TYR A 370 -5.99 9.96 14.65
C TYR A 370 -4.99 10.93 15.27
N MET A 371 -4.53 10.63 16.50
CA MET A 371 -3.56 11.46 17.20
C MET A 371 -2.16 11.27 16.63
N GLN A 372 -1.45 12.35 16.31
CA GLN A 372 -0.06 12.27 15.87
C GLN A 372 0.87 11.97 17.06
N GLN A 373 1.70 10.93 16.91
CA GLN A 373 2.70 10.53 17.89
C GLN A 373 3.99 11.37 17.78
N PRO A 374 4.86 11.35 18.80
CA PRO A 374 6.14 12.09 18.77
C PRO A 374 7.09 11.66 17.61
N ASP A 375 7.00 10.45 17.12
CA ASP A 375 7.77 9.94 15.98
C ASP A 375 7.16 10.34 14.63
N GLY A 376 5.97 10.96 14.63
CA GLY A 376 5.24 11.40 13.45
C GLY A 376 4.26 10.37 12.90
N SER A 377 4.19 9.19 13.47
CA SER A 377 3.15 8.21 13.15
C SER A 377 1.79 8.67 13.67
N LEU A 378 0.73 8.07 13.14
CA LEU A 378 -0.63 8.27 13.64
C LEU A 378 -1.01 7.10 14.56
N ALA A 379 -1.52 7.42 15.76
CA ALA A 379 -2.14 6.42 16.61
C ALA A 379 -3.44 5.89 15.99
N PRO A 380 -3.91 4.71 16.40
CA PRO A 380 -5.24 4.23 16.02
C PRO A 380 -6.31 5.26 16.28
N PRO A 381 -7.36 5.34 15.44
CA PRO A 381 -8.39 6.35 15.59
C PRO A 381 -9.16 6.15 16.89
N LYS A 382 -9.34 7.24 17.63
CA LYS A 382 -10.33 7.31 18.69
C LYS A 382 -11.66 7.75 18.09
N ILE A 383 -12.69 6.96 18.30
CA ILE A 383 -14.02 7.19 17.75
C ILE A 383 -14.88 7.91 18.79
N PHE A 384 -15.46 9.03 18.38
CA PHE A 384 -16.32 9.83 19.22
C PHE A 384 -17.71 10.00 18.58
N PRO A 385 -18.81 10.00 19.35
CA PRO A 385 -20.12 10.37 18.84
C PRO A 385 -20.13 11.81 18.29
N SER A 386 -20.76 12.01 17.15
CA SER A 386 -20.81 13.26 16.42
C SER A 386 -22.16 13.45 15.75
N LEU A 387 -22.30 14.50 14.94
CA LEU A 387 -23.44 14.70 14.06
C LEU A 387 -23.33 13.74 12.85
N ALA A 388 -24.47 13.31 12.33
CA ALA A 388 -24.54 12.60 11.06
C ALA A 388 -24.32 13.56 9.88
N GLY A 389 -23.82 13.06 8.75
CA GLY A 389 -23.68 13.84 7.53
C GLY A 389 -22.73 15.05 7.66
N VAL A 390 -21.70 14.96 8.49
CA VAL A 390 -20.72 16.05 8.63
C VAL A 390 -19.91 16.17 7.34
N SER A 391 -20.08 17.30 6.65
CA SER A 391 -19.43 17.61 5.38
C SER A 391 -18.24 18.57 5.50
N GLN A 392 -18.13 19.30 6.61
CA GLN A 392 -17.02 20.23 6.85
C GLN A 392 -16.63 20.23 8.33
N ILE A 393 -15.33 20.26 8.60
CA ILE A 393 -14.73 20.39 9.93
C ILE A 393 -13.78 21.57 9.93
N VAL A 394 -13.85 22.40 10.98
CA VAL A 394 -12.90 23.50 11.22
C VAL A 394 -12.51 23.49 12.70
N ALA A 395 -11.26 23.82 13.01
CA ALA A 395 -10.79 23.96 14.38
C ALA A 395 -10.21 25.35 14.63
N ALA A 396 -10.48 25.92 15.79
CA ALA A 396 -9.97 27.23 16.18
C ALA A 396 -9.85 27.37 17.70
N ASN A 397 -8.87 28.16 18.16
CA ASN A 397 -8.72 28.48 19.59
C ASN A 397 -9.83 29.40 20.05
N TRP A 398 -11.07 28.89 20.14
CA TRP A 398 -12.30 29.62 20.38
C TRP A 398 -12.32 30.33 21.73
N ASN A 399 -11.93 29.63 22.78
CA ASN A 399 -11.97 30.13 24.14
C ASN A 399 -10.65 30.82 24.57
N GLY A 400 -9.61 30.78 23.75
CA GLY A 400 -8.29 31.32 24.08
C GLY A 400 -7.55 30.56 25.17
N ASN A 401 -7.90 29.28 25.39
CA ASN A 401 -7.32 28.41 26.42
C ASN A 401 -6.19 27.49 25.90
N GLY A 402 -5.85 27.64 24.62
CA GLY A 402 -4.79 26.83 23.98
C GLY A 402 -5.26 25.48 23.39
N HIS A 403 -6.48 25.02 23.72
CA HIS A 403 -7.10 23.85 23.11
C HIS A 403 -8.12 24.33 22.08
N PRO A 404 -7.96 23.98 20.79
CA PRO A 404 -8.94 24.39 19.78
C PRO A 404 -10.30 23.71 19.99
N ALA A 405 -11.37 24.49 19.75
CA ALA A 405 -12.70 23.92 19.58
C ALA A 405 -12.88 23.43 18.16
N ILE A 406 -13.60 22.34 18.00
CA ILE A 406 -13.91 21.67 16.75
C ILE A 406 -15.33 22.04 16.35
N PHE A 407 -15.50 22.59 15.17
CA PHE A 407 -16.79 22.96 14.56
C PHE A 407 -17.11 21.94 13.47
N LEU A 408 -18.35 21.46 13.48
CA LEU A 408 -18.85 20.40 12.62
C LEU A 408 -20.08 20.87 11.89
N LEU A 409 -20.05 20.97 10.58
CA LEU A 409 -21.18 21.36 9.75
C LEU A 409 -21.90 20.11 9.24
N SER A 410 -23.18 19.96 9.59
CA SER A 410 -24.08 18.95 9.09
C SER A 410 -25.29 19.60 8.41
N GLN A 411 -25.37 19.40 7.08
CA GLN A 411 -26.56 19.83 6.34
C GLN A 411 -27.75 18.89 6.59
N SER A 412 -27.51 17.61 6.80
CA SER A 412 -28.57 16.62 7.05
C SER A 412 -29.29 16.87 8.38
N GLU A 413 -28.58 17.33 9.39
CA GLU A 413 -29.16 17.68 10.69
C GLU A 413 -29.52 19.19 10.81
N ASN A 414 -29.31 19.98 9.75
CA ASN A 414 -29.49 21.44 9.75
C ASN A 414 -28.77 22.14 10.92
N ALA A 415 -27.55 21.70 11.22
CA ALA A 415 -26.87 22.12 12.45
C ALA A 415 -25.38 22.39 12.25
N ILE A 416 -24.85 23.26 13.09
CA ILE A 416 -23.42 23.30 13.39
C ILE A 416 -23.26 22.85 14.84
N GLY A 417 -22.40 21.86 15.04
CA GLY A 417 -21.97 21.40 16.35
C GLY A 417 -20.62 22.00 16.73
N ILE A 418 -20.47 22.34 18.02
CA ILE A 418 -19.18 22.72 18.60
C ILE A 418 -18.82 21.80 19.74
N THR A 419 -17.60 21.27 19.71
CA THR A 419 -17.04 20.44 20.78
C THR A 419 -15.56 20.75 21.02
N GLN A 420 -15.03 20.33 22.14
CA GLN A 420 -13.63 20.57 22.54
C GLN A 420 -13.18 19.49 23.51
N PHE A 421 -11.94 19.06 23.45
CA PHE A 421 -11.36 18.16 24.44
C PHE A 421 -11.39 18.82 25.83
N ASP A 422 -11.89 18.06 26.80
CA ASP A 422 -11.80 18.44 28.20
C ASP A 422 -10.41 18.09 28.79
N LYS A 423 -10.16 18.54 30.01
CA LYS A 423 -8.88 18.29 30.70
C LYS A 423 -8.60 16.81 30.98
N SER A 424 -9.60 15.95 30.87
CA SER A 424 -9.46 14.50 31.02
C SER A 424 -9.18 13.77 29.70
N GLY A 425 -9.07 14.51 28.58
CA GLY A 425 -8.88 13.94 27.24
C GLY A 425 -10.15 13.34 26.64
N ARG A 426 -11.33 13.68 27.17
CA ARG A 426 -12.61 13.26 26.63
C ARG A 426 -13.17 14.32 25.71
N LEU A 427 -13.76 13.92 24.59
CA LEU A 427 -14.49 14.79 23.67
C LEU A 427 -16.00 14.61 23.90
N PRO A 428 -16.70 15.62 24.44
CA PRO A 428 -18.15 15.55 24.64
C PRO A 428 -18.90 15.58 23.30
N PHE A 429 -20.15 15.10 23.30
CA PHE A 429 -21.03 15.26 22.15
C PHE A 429 -21.17 16.75 21.79
N PRO A 430 -21.17 17.13 20.50
CA PRO A 430 -21.20 18.52 20.07
C PRO A 430 -22.44 19.27 20.58
N THR A 431 -22.22 20.46 21.13
CA THR A 431 -23.30 21.40 21.45
C THR A 431 -23.75 22.09 20.18
N LEU A 432 -25.06 22.13 19.92
CA LEU A 432 -25.61 22.70 18.71
C LEU A 432 -25.69 24.22 18.80
N ILE A 433 -25.30 24.88 17.71
CA ILE A 433 -25.48 26.32 17.54
C ILE A 433 -26.83 26.56 16.89
N PRO A 434 -27.74 27.35 17.52
CA PRO A 434 -29.06 27.56 16.93
C PRO A 434 -28.99 28.43 15.68
N LEU A 435 -29.44 27.88 14.55
CA LEU A 435 -29.50 28.56 13.25
C LEU A 435 -30.92 28.55 12.72
N ASN A 436 -31.29 29.60 11.96
CA ASN A 436 -32.57 29.68 11.29
C ASN A 436 -32.42 29.32 9.82
N GLY A 437 -32.40 28.01 9.52
CA GLY A 437 -32.21 27.43 8.20
C GLY A 437 -31.04 26.46 8.13
N THR A 438 -30.76 25.97 6.93
CA THR A 438 -29.72 24.95 6.69
C THR A 438 -28.34 25.61 6.52
N PRO A 439 -27.33 25.26 7.34
CA PRO A 439 -25.96 25.74 7.14
C PRO A 439 -25.35 25.08 5.92
N ILE A 440 -24.82 25.88 4.97
CA ILE A 440 -24.28 25.39 3.70
C ILE A 440 -22.78 25.64 3.52
N ALA A 441 -22.19 26.55 4.30
CA ALA A 441 -20.76 26.77 4.37
C ALA A 441 -20.39 27.42 5.70
N MET A 442 -19.19 27.13 6.21
CA MET A 442 -18.68 27.79 7.40
C MET A 442 -17.20 28.12 7.29
N ALA A 443 -16.77 29.15 8.00
CA ALA A 443 -15.37 29.43 8.26
C ALA A 443 -15.22 29.96 9.70
N VAL A 444 -14.10 29.66 10.36
CA VAL A 444 -13.83 30.12 11.71
C VAL A 444 -12.44 30.72 11.77
N GLY A 445 -12.34 31.94 12.23
CA GLY A 445 -11.06 32.63 12.34
C GLY A 445 -11.19 34.06 12.90
N PRO A 446 -10.06 34.72 13.15
CA PRO A 446 -10.08 36.11 13.65
C PRO A 446 -10.44 37.06 12.51
N LEU A 447 -11.51 37.83 12.68
CA LEU A 447 -11.92 38.88 11.74
C LEU A 447 -11.09 40.17 11.87
N LYS A 448 -10.31 40.30 12.93
CA LYS A 448 -9.36 41.41 13.15
C LYS A 448 -8.07 40.85 13.73
N PRO A 449 -6.93 41.48 13.44
CA PRO A 449 -5.66 41.02 14.01
C PRO A 449 -5.75 40.91 15.55
N ARG A 450 -5.29 39.76 16.08
CA ARG A 450 -5.29 39.44 17.53
C ARG A 450 -6.67 39.36 18.21
N ALA A 451 -7.78 39.43 17.45
CA ALA A 451 -9.10 39.15 17.98
C ALA A 451 -9.32 37.67 18.21
N LYS A 452 -10.28 37.32 19.07
CA LYS A 452 -10.77 35.93 19.16
C LYS A 452 -11.40 35.50 17.85
N PRO A 453 -11.39 34.20 17.52
CA PRO A 453 -12.07 33.72 16.36
C PRO A 453 -13.56 34.07 16.35
N THR A 454 -14.10 34.23 15.15
CA THR A 454 -15.54 34.40 14.89
C THR A 454 -15.94 33.22 13.98
N LEU A 455 -17.04 32.58 14.32
CA LEU A 455 -17.71 31.63 13.43
C LEU A 455 -18.51 32.42 12.41
N CYS A 456 -18.32 32.15 11.13
CA CYS A 456 -19.07 32.72 10.01
C CYS A 456 -19.76 31.59 9.28
N VAL A 457 -21.08 31.64 9.11
CA VAL A 457 -21.90 30.59 8.50
C VAL A 457 -22.78 31.18 7.43
N ILE A 458 -22.80 30.58 6.26
CA ILE A 458 -23.82 30.85 5.25
C ILE A 458 -24.99 29.91 5.52
N VAL A 459 -26.16 30.48 5.76
CA VAL A 459 -27.41 29.77 6.05
C VAL A 459 -28.40 29.97 4.92
N ASP A 460 -28.98 28.90 4.44
CA ASP A 460 -30.06 28.88 3.43
C ASP A 460 -31.40 28.65 4.15
N ASN A 461 -32.32 29.56 3.97
CA ASN A 461 -33.70 29.42 4.43
C ASN A 461 -34.65 29.52 3.25
N ASN A 462 -34.96 28.36 2.64
CA ASN A 462 -35.82 28.23 1.46
C ASN A 462 -35.39 29.12 0.27
N GLY A 463 -34.10 29.24 0.03
CA GLY A 463 -33.47 30.00 -1.04
C GLY A 463 -33.17 31.45 -0.70
N ASP A 464 -33.52 31.92 0.50
CA ASP A 464 -33.03 33.16 1.07
C ASP A 464 -31.77 32.91 1.88
N ARG A 465 -30.67 33.51 1.49
CA ARG A 465 -29.37 33.30 2.13
C ARG A 465 -29.00 34.44 3.07
N SER A 466 -28.37 34.05 4.15
CA SER A 466 -27.87 35.01 5.15
C SER A 466 -26.50 34.58 5.69
N LEU A 467 -25.68 35.57 6.03
CA LEU A 467 -24.49 35.37 6.82
C LEU A 467 -24.88 35.44 8.28
N VAL A 468 -24.58 34.38 9.03
CA VAL A 468 -24.65 34.40 10.50
C VAL A 468 -23.23 34.44 11.03
N THR A 469 -22.92 35.36 11.91
CA THR A 469 -21.64 35.43 12.64
C THR A 469 -21.86 35.26 14.13
N GLU A 470 -21.04 34.46 14.78
CA GLU A 470 -21.06 34.24 16.23
C GLU A 470 -19.66 34.37 16.82
N THR A 471 -19.55 34.99 17.95
CA THR A 471 -18.30 35.13 18.72
C THR A 471 -18.32 34.26 19.96
N ALA A 472 -17.17 33.97 20.57
CA ALA A 472 -17.03 33.08 21.70
C ALA A 472 -17.79 33.53 22.98
N ASP A 473 -18.18 34.79 23.04
CA ASP A 473 -19.04 35.35 24.12
C ASP A 473 -20.55 35.21 23.83
N GLY A 474 -20.91 34.50 22.73
CA GLY A 474 -22.29 34.23 22.34
C GLY A 474 -22.98 35.37 21.58
N ALA A 475 -22.25 36.45 21.21
CA ALA A 475 -22.84 37.51 20.41
C ALA A 475 -23.06 37.05 18.97
N MET A 476 -24.32 37.00 18.57
CA MET A 476 -24.71 36.54 17.21
C MET A 476 -25.25 37.73 16.40
N ARG A 477 -24.91 37.77 15.12
CA ARG A 477 -25.42 38.73 14.14
C ARG A 477 -25.85 38.01 12.87
N THR A 478 -26.92 38.45 12.26
CA THR A 478 -27.43 37.94 10.98
C THR A 478 -27.50 39.07 9.96
N GLN A 479 -26.96 38.82 8.78
CA GLN A 479 -27.04 39.76 7.66
C GLN A 479 -27.61 39.00 6.44
N LYS A 480 -28.72 39.52 5.87
CA LYS A 480 -29.29 39.00 4.63
C LYS A 480 -28.31 39.25 3.50
N LEU A 481 -28.10 38.25 2.65
CA LEU A 481 -27.28 38.32 1.43
C LEU A 481 -28.13 38.56 0.20
N SER A 482 -27.50 38.88 -0.92
CA SER A 482 -28.13 39.22 -2.17
C SER A 482 -29.03 38.08 -2.68
N GLU A 483 -30.17 38.42 -3.30
CA GLU A 483 -31.14 37.46 -3.84
C GLU A 483 -30.60 36.70 -5.09
N ASP A 484 -29.55 37.22 -5.72
CA ASP A 484 -28.88 36.57 -6.84
C ASP A 484 -27.90 35.47 -6.41
N PHE A 485 -27.59 35.35 -5.10
CA PHE A 485 -26.77 34.27 -4.57
C PHE A 485 -27.58 32.98 -4.48
N LYS A 486 -27.56 32.17 -5.53
CA LYS A 486 -28.31 30.88 -5.61
C LYS A 486 -27.44 29.65 -5.64
N SER A 487 -26.18 29.76 -6.10
CA SER A 487 -25.25 28.63 -6.19
C SER A 487 -24.76 28.18 -4.82
N ASN A 488 -24.63 26.87 -4.61
CA ASN A 488 -24.11 26.36 -3.36
C ASN A 488 -22.60 26.61 -3.24
N PRO A 489 -22.15 27.19 -2.11
CA PRO A 489 -20.73 27.33 -1.84
C PRO A 489 -20.07 25.95 -1.75
N ALA A 490 -18.91 25.79 -2.37
CA ALA A 490 -18.06 24.63 -2.19
C ALA A 490 -16.84 24.94 -1.30
N SER A 491 -16.44 26.22 -1.20
CA SER A 491 -15.43 26.64 -0.24
C SER A 491 -15.68 28.06 0.26
N MET A 492 -15.27 28.30 1.50
CA MET A 492 -15.36 29.60 2.18
C MET A 492 -14.11 29.81 3.05
N ALA A 493 -13.49 30.97 2.96
CA ALA A 493 -12.29 31.30 3.72
C ALA A 493 -12.39 32.71 4.33
N ILE A 494 -11.69 32.90 5.44
CA ILE A 494 -11.47 34.19 6.08
C ILE A 494 -10.08 34.69 5.66
N GLN A 495 -10.01 35.79 4.92
CA GLN A 495 -8.76 36.36 4.42
C GLN A 495 -8.90 37.88 4.19
N ASP A 496 -7.87 38.66 4.50
CA ASP A 496 -7.79 40.08 4.14
C ASP A 496 -7.43 40.20 2.63
N VAL A 497 -8.45 40.13 1.77
CA VAL A 497 -8.23 40.06 0.29
C VAL A 497 -7.96 41.41 -0.34
N ASN A 498 -8.31 42.51 0.36
CA ASN A 498 -8.06 43.89 -0.08
C ASN A 498 -6.84 44.49 0.62
N GLN A 499 -6.19 43.75 1.51
CA GLN A 499 -5.00 44.14 2.28
C GLN A 499 -5.18 45.37 3.15
N ASP A 500 -6.40 45.65 3.67
CA ASP A 500 -6.73 46.79 4.49
C ASP A 500 -6.57 46.53 6.02
N GLY A 501 -6.13 45.34 6.41
CA GLY A 501 -5.90 44.94 7.80
C GLY A 501 -7.12 44.35 8.50
N ARG A 502 -8.24 44.15 7.80
CA ARG A 502 -9.43 43.43 8.26
C ARG A 502 -9.67 42.22 7.42
N ALA A 503 -10.03 41.12 8.03
CA ALA A 503 -10.30 39.90 7.29
C ALA A 503 -11.71 39.94 6.68
N ASP A 504 -11.77 39.60 5.41
CA ASP A 504 -12.99 39.48 4.62
C ASP A 504 -13.40 37.99 4.52
N LEU A 505 -14.57 37.72 3.97
CA LEU A 505 -15.00 36.34 3.65
C LEU A 505 -15.01 36.17 2.15
N VAL A 506 -14.30 35.17 1.67
CA VAL A 506 -14.29 34.75 0.26
C VAL A 506 -15.07 33.45 0.10
N ILE A 507 -16.03 33.46 -0.81
CA ILE A 507 -16.95 32.34 -1.06
C ILE A 507 -16.81 31.95 -2.53
N LEU A 508 -16.46 30.68 -2.78
CA LEU A 508 -16.42 30.11 -4.10
C LEU A 508 -17.55 29.10 -4.31
N SER A 509 -18.23 29.25 -5.43
CA SER A 509 -19.20 28.29 -5.96
C SER A 509 -18.75 27.84 -7.36
N PRO A 510 -18.93 26.56 -7.75
CA PRO A 510 -18.57 26.12 -9.09
C PRO A 510 -19.30 26.93 -10.17
N TYR A 511 -18.56 27.33 -11.19
CA TYR A 511 -19.06 28.04 -12.37
C TYR A 511 -19.81 29.38 -12.10
N ASP A 512 -19.71 29.92 -10.86
CA ASP A 512 -20.34 31.16 -10.45
C ASP A 512 -19.30 32.27 -10.18
N LYS A 513 -19.79 33.49 -9.96
CA LYS A 513 -18.96 34.61 -9.53
C LYS A 513 -18.36 34.35 -8.15
N ILE A 514 -17.16 34.87 -7.95
CA ILE A 514 -16.57 34.92 -6.62
C ILE A 514 -17.35 35.96 -5.80
N ARG A 515 -17.83 35.55 -4.63
CA ARG A 515 -18.44 36.44 -3.68
C ARG A 515 -17.45 36.80 -2.58
N VAL A 516 -17.30 38.09 -2.35
CA VAL A 516 -16.48 38.63 -1.29
C VAL A 516 -17.36 39.46 -0.38
N LEU A 517 -17.36 39.12 0.91
CA LEU A 517 -18.02 39.91 1.92
C LEU A 517 -16.94 40.77 2.60
N LEU A 518 -16.84 42.03 2.20
CA LEU A 518 -15.82 42.98 2.67
C LEU A 518 -16.19 43.53 4.05
N GLN A 519 -15.31 43.32 5.05
CA GLN A 519 -15.57 43.74 6.41
C GLN A 519 -15.47 45.25 6.58
N LYS A 520 -16.53 45.85 7.10
CA LYS A 520 -16.61 47.27 7.51
C LYS A 520 -16.03 47.52 8.89
N ARG A 521 -15.77 48.78 9.22
CA ARG A 521 -15.28 49.19 10.53
C ARG A 521 -16.25 48.85 11.68
N ASP A 522 -17.55 48.83 11.40
CA ASP A 522 -18.63 48.53 12.36
C ASP A 522 -18.86 47.00 12.53
N GLY A 523 -18.15 46.18 11.73
CA GLY A 523 -18.24 44.72 11.75
C GLY A 523 -19.37 44.14 10.89
N ALA A 524 -20.09 44.98 10.11
CA ALA A 524 -20.93 44.50 9.01
C ALA A 524 -20.11 44.20 7.77
N PHE A 525 -20.73 43.61 6.77
CA PHE A 525 -20.06 43.25 5.51
C PHE A 525 -20.76 43.92 4.31
N ASP A 526 -19.97 44.41 3.35
CA ASP A 526 -20.43 44.74 2.02
C ASP A 526 -20.26 43.54 1.10
N GLU A 527 -21.33 43.15 0.41
CA GLU A 527 -21.30 42.00 -0.49
C GLU A 527 -20.94 42.46 -1.91
N GLU A 528 -19.89 41.87 -2.46
CA GLU A 528 -19.44 42.09 -3.81
C GLU A 528 -19.42 40.74 -4.55
N ALA A 529 -19.86 40.73 -5.81
CA ALA A 529 -19.84 39.54 -6.66
C ALA A 529 -19.15 39.86 -7.99
N MET A 530 -18.04 39.18 -8.28
CA MET A 530 -17.21 39.48 -9.43
C MET A 530 -16.70 38.25 -10.12
N ASP A 531 -16.39 38.38 -11.40
CA ASP A 531 -15.82 37.29 -12.17
C ASP A 531 -14.36 37.04 -11.76
N ALA A 532 -13.99 35.78 -11.73
CA ALA A 532 -12.59 35.41 -11.55
C ALA A 532 -11.77 35.88 -12.76
N PRO A 533 -10.59 36.47 -12.58
CA PRO A 533 -9.73 36.83 -13.68
C PRO A 533 -9.31 35.59 -14.47
N GLY A 534 -9.77 35.45 -15.72
CA GLY A 534 -9.46 34.30 -16.59
C GLY A 534 -10.57 33.30 -16.81
N GLY A 535 -11.77 33.57 -16.27
CA GLY A 535 -12.98 32.78 -16.47
C GLY A 535 -13.47 32.05 -15.24
N GLY A 536 -14.55 31.27 -15.38
CA GLY A 536 -15.18 30.55 -14.27
C GLY A 536 -14.24 29.55 -13.60
N ILE A 537 -14.44 29.32 -12.30
CA ILE A 537 -13.73 28.33 -11.50
C ILE A 537 -14.56 27.05 -11.50
N GLU A 538 -14.01 25.97 -12.04
CA GLU A 538 -14.69 24.67 -12.11
C GLU A 538 -14.61 23.92 -10.78
N LEU A 539 -13.41 23.90 -10.21
CA LEU A 539 -13.10 23.24 -8.94
C LEU A 539 -12.73 24.30 -7.92
N PRO A 540 -13.69 24.72 -7.09
CA PRO A 540 -13.49 25.80 -6.14
C PRO A 540 -12.62 25.36 -4.98
N TRP A 541 -11.35 25.61 -5.06
CA TRP A 541 -10.38 25.52 -4.01
C TRP A 541 -9.86 26.92 -3.66
N LEU A 542 -9.67 27.19 -2.40
CA LEU A 542 -9.14 28.44 -1.89
C LEU A 542 -7.81 28.21 -1.17
N GLY A 543 -6.81 28.97 -1.56
CA GLY A 543 -5.56 29.05 -0.86
C GLY A 543 -5.07 30.48 -0.70
N SER A 544 -4.07 30.66 0.12
CA SER A 544 -3.38 31.94 0.25
C SER A 544 -1.88 31.73 0.48
N ALA A 545 -1.09 32.63 -0.09
CA ALA A 545 0.35 32.64 0.09
C ALA A 545 0.92 34.04 -0.12
N ASP A 546 1.92 34.40 0.66
CA ASP A 546 2.74 35.59 0.43
C ASP A 546 3.82 35.24 -0.60
N LEU A 547 3.53 35.53 -1.88
CA LEU A 547 4.41 35.16 -2.98
C LEU A 547 5.52 36.19 -3.26
N ASP A 548 5.34 37.43 -2.82
CA ASP A 548 6.30 38.51 -3.03
C ASP A 548 7.12 38.86 -1.77
N GLY A 549 6.83 38.21 -0.64
CA GLY A 549 7.56 38.37 0.63
C GLY A 549 7.26 39.67 1.36
N ASN A 550 6.12 40.31 1.06
CA ASN A 550 5.74 41.58 1.67
C ASN A 550 4.99 41.43 3.01
N GLY A 551 4.73 40.20 3.44
CA GLY A 551 3.99 39.88 4.68
C GLY A 551 2.48 39.95 4.56
N LYS A 552 1.93 40.12 3.33
CA LYS A 552 0.50 40.19 3.04
C LYS A 552 0.15 39.12 1.98
N PRO A 553 -0.44 38.01 2.38
CA PRO A 553 -0.70 36.92 1.47
C PRO A 553 -1.72 37.29 0.39
N GLU A 554 -1.43 36.90 -0.86
CA GLU A 554 -2.34 36.91 -1.98
C GLU A 554 -3.35 35.76 -1.85
N LEU A 555 -4.54 35.97 -2.46
CA LEU A 555 -5.52 34.91 -2.69
C LEU A 555 -5.09 34.08 -3.89
N LEU A 556 -5.04 32.75 -3.73
CA LEU A 556 -4.70 31.82 -4.82
C LEU A 556 -5.98 31.21 -5.40
N LEU A 557 -6.15 31.38 -6.72
CA LEU A 557 -7.29 30.88 -7.48
C LEU A 557 -6.84 29.91 -8.59
N PRO A 558 -7.23 28.63 -8.53
CA PRO A 558 -6.92 27.67 -9.56
C PRO A 558 -7.82 27.87 -10.78
N GLN A 559 -7.25 27.83 -11.99
CA GLN A 559 -7.98 27.98 -13.23
C GLN A 559 -7.36 27.12 -14.33
N LYS A 560 -8.05 26.08 -14.76
CA LYS A 560 -7.54 25.20 -15.82
C LYS A 560 -6.07 24.78 -15.55
N ASN A 561 -5.16 25.21 -16.42
CA ASN A 561 -3.74 24.84 -16.40
C ASN A 561 -2.84 25.82 -15.64
N PHE A 562 -3.39 26.71 -14.82
CA PHE A 562 -2.61 27.67 -14.03
C PHE A 562 -3.29 28.03 -12.71
N ILE A 563 -2.52 28.62 -11.81
CA ILE A 563 -3.01 29.32 -10.62
C ILE A 563 -2.69 30.81 -10.75
N ARG A 564 -3.62 31.65 -10.29
CA ARG A 564 -3.41 33.10 -10.17
C ARG A 564 -3.38 33.53 -8.72
N ALA A 565 -2.38 34.32 -8.39
CA ALA A 565 -2.34 35.09 -7.16
C ALA A 565 -3.00 36.45 -7.40
N VAL A 566 -4.01 36.76 -6.60
CA VAL A 566 -4.82 37.96 -6.82
C VAL A 566 -4.99 38.74 -5.52
N VAL A 567 -5.14 40.05 -5.66
CA VAL A 567 -5.55 41.00 -4.59
C VAL A 567 -6.77 41.77 -5.09
N LEU A 568 -7.70 42.06 -4.18
CA LEU A 568 -8.88 42.85 -4.48
C LEU A 568 -8.58 44.33 -4.39
N GLU A 569 -8.78 45.07 -5.49
CA GLU A 569 -8.52 46.51 -5.55
C GLU A 569 -9.73 47.26 -6.13
N GLN A 570 -9.91 48.49 -5.73
CA GLN A 570 -10.88 49.38 -6.39
C GLN A 570 -10.34 49.90 -7.71
N GLU A 571 -11.19 49.90 -8.74
CA GLU A 571 -10.85 50.57 -10.01
C GLU A 571 -10.55 52.05 -9.79
N LYS A 572 -9.61 52.61 -10.57
CA LYS A 572 -9.32 54.04 -10.53
C LYS A 572 -10.56 54.82 -10.96
N LYS A 573 -11.05 55.78 -10.13
CA LYS A 573 -12.16 56.62 -10.46
C LYS A 573 -11.83 57.45 -11.74
N THR A 574 -12.65 57.24 -12.77
CA THR A 574 -12.58 58.10 -13.97
C THR A 574 -13.15 59.46 -13.61
N GLU A 575 -12.53 60.56 -14.03
CA GLU A 575 -12.85 61.95 -13.64
C GLU A 575 -14.33 62.35 -13.86
N ASN A 576 -15.09 61.64 -14.70
CA ASN A 576 -16.48 61.88 -15.04
C ASN A 576 -17.47 60.85 -14.48
N SER A 577 -17.07 59.90 -13.64
CA SER A 577 -17.98 58.88 -13.11
C SER A 577 -18.62 59.34 -11.82
N THR A 578 -19.92 59.31 -11.77
CA THR A 578 -20.75 59.54 -10.55
C THR A 578 -20.88 58.27 -9.70
N ASN A 579 -20.52 57.10 -10.25
CA ASN A 579 -20.60 55.83 -9.56
C ASN A 579 -19.38 55.58 -8.66
N GLN A 580 -19.56 54.83 -7.59
CA GLN A 580 -18.45 54.33 -6.78
C GLN A 580 -17.57 53.43 -7.65
N PRO A 581 -16.22 53.49 -7.45
CA PRO A 581 -15.32 52.58 -8.18
C PRO A 581 -15.67 51.12 -7.87
N ALA A 582 -15.75 50.27 -8.90
CA ALA A 582 -16.01 48.86 -8.75
C ALA A 582 -14.79 48.14 -8.16
N TRP A 583 -15.06 47.10 -7.40
CA TRP A 583 -14.03 46.19 -6.92
C TRP A 583 -13.67 45.17 -8.03
N VAL A 584 -12.38 44.93 -8.23
CA VAL A 584 -11.86 43.98 -9.22
C VAL A 584 -10.67 43.23 -8.65
N PHE A 585 -10.54 41.96 -9.02
CA PHE A 585 -9.33 41.20 -8.74
C PHE A 585 -8.19 41.61 -9.65
N ARG A 586 -7.11 42.10 -9.07
CA ARG A 586 -5.84 42.34 -9.79
C ARG A 586 -4.94 41.15 -9.66
N VAL A 587 -4.55 40.61 -10.81
CA VAL A 587 -3.57 39.53 -10.90
C VAL A 587 -2.21 40.08 -10.53
N LYS A 588 -1.61 39.56 -9.47
CA LYS A 588 -0.26 39.89 -9.04
C LYS A 588 0.74 38.92 -9.67
N ASP A 589 0.34 37.64 -9.79
CA ASP A 589 1.19 36.61 -10.35
C ASP A 589 0.38 35.48 -11.00
N GLN A 590 1.03 34.67 -11.86
CA GLN A 590 0.46 33.48 -12.45
C GLN A 590 1.51 32.38 -12.51
N ILE A 591 1.15 31.20 -12.07
CA ILE A 591 1.97 30.00 -12.04
C ILE A 591 1.31 28.95 -12.94
N ASN A 592 1.99 28.54 -14.00
CA ASN A 592 1.46 27.58 -14.97
C ASN A 592 1.77 26.14 -14.56
N GLY A 593 0.85 25.23 -14.83
CA GLY A 593 1.06 23.80 -14.76
C GLY A 593 2.01 23.27 -15.84
N ALA A 594 2.31 22.00 -15.79
CA ALA A 594 3.31 21.34 -16.62
C ALA A 594 2.95 21.30 -18.12
N ALA A 595 1.66 21.30 -18.46
CA ALA A 595 1.17 21.20 -19.83
C ALA A 595 -0.01 22.17 -20.07
N SER A 596 -0.31 22.43 -21.35
CA SER A 596 -1.39 23.33 -21.74
C SER A 596 -2.80 22.79 -21.40
N ASP A 597 -2.92 21.49 -21.23
CA ASP A 597 -4.12 20.75 -20.85
C ASP A 597 -4.10 20.28 -19.38
N SER A 598 -3.12 20.70 -18.58
CA SER A 598 -3.11 20.49 -17.13
C SER A 598 -4.42 20.98 -16.51
N GLN A 599 -4.87 20.29 -15.45
CA GLN A 599 -6.03 20.69 -14.67
C GLN A 599 -5.59 20.91 -13.21
N ILE A 600 -5.25 22.17 -12.90
CA ILE A 600 -4.78 22.52 -11.56
C ILE A 600 -5.98 22.71 -10.64
N VAL A 601 -6.07 21.88 -9.61
CA VAL A 601 -7.19 21.84 -8.66
C VAL A 601 -6.85 22.42 -7.29
N GLY A 602 -5.56 22.71 -7.05
CA GLY A 602 -5.10 23.31 -5.81
C GLY A 602 -3.61 23.58 -5.82
N ALA A 603 -3.13 24.33 -4.84
CA ALA A 603 -1.70 24.60 -4.65
C ALA A 603 -1.35 24.85 -3.20
N VAL A 604 -0.12 24.57 -2.84
CA VAL A 604 0.41 24.88 -1.52
C VAL A 604 1.76 25.56 -1.65
N ALA A 605 1.93 26.64 -0.86
CA ALA A 605 3.21 27.32 -0.72
C ALA A 605 3.99 26.76 0.47
N VAL A 606 5.25 26.46 0.25
CA VAL A 606 6.15 25.91 1.26
C VAL A 606 7.38 26.78 1.34
N GLN A 607 7.75 27.22 2.55
CA GLN A 607 8.93 28.02 2.75
C GLN A 607 10.20 27.19 2.56
N ASN A 608 11.08 27.64 1.68
CA ASN A 608 12.35 27.00 1.38
C ASN A 608 13.47 27.65 2.20
N GLY A 609 13.65 27.18 3.44
CA GLY A 609 14.66 27.73 4.33
C GLY A 609 14.47 29.22 4.63
N ASN A 610 15.52 30.03 4.45
CA ASN A 610 15.48 31.49 4.69
C ASN A 610 15.12 32.30 3.42
N ASN A 611 14.68 31.67 2.35
CA ASN A 611 14.32 32.37 1.11
C ASN A 611 13.05 33.20 1.33
N ALA A 612 13.04 34.44 0.79
CA ALA A 612 11.88 35.33 0.89
C ALA A 612 10.68 34.82 0.07
N THR A 613 10.94 34.05 -0.97
CA THR A 613 9.90 33.51 -1.86
C THR A 613 9.72 32.01 -1.62
N PRO A 614 8.47 31.55 -1.44
CA PRO A 614 8.19 30.14 -1.22
C PRO A 614 8.36 29.32 -2.51
N SER A 615 8.55 28.00 -2.37
CA SER A 615 8.30 27.03 -3.41
C SER A 615 6.81 26.71 -3.49
N ILE A 616 6.26 26.50 -4.67
CA ILE A 616 4.84 26.20 -4.89
C ILE A 616 4.70 24.79 -5.43
N PHE A 617 3.83 24.00 -4.80
CA PHE A 617 3.40 22.71 -5.31
C PHE A 617 1.99 22.85 -5.88
N LEU A 618 1.81 22.55 -7.17
CA LEU A 618 0.53 22.53 -7.85
C LEU A 618 -0.01 21.11 -7.91
N LEU A 619 -1.27 20.93 -7.55
CA LEU A 619 -1.98 19.64 -7.70
C LEU A 619 -2.64 19.61 -9.08
N ASP A 620 -2.15 18.74 -9.95
CA ASP A 620 -2.66 18.55 -11.30
C ASP A 620 -3.49 17.24 -11.38
N ALA A 621 -4.79 17.39 -11.51
CA ALA A 621 -5.71 16.26 -11.58
C ALA A 621 -5.66 15.53 -12.93
N GLN A 622 -5.35 16.24 -14.05
CA GLN A 622 -5.27 15.63 -15.37
C GLN A 622 -4.13 14.62 -15.47
N TYR A 623 -2.98 14.97 -14.93
CA TYR A 623 -1.77 14.14 -14.98
C TYR A 623 -1.53 13.36 -13.69
N GLN A 624 -2.41 13.52 -12.69
CA GLN A 624 -2.28 12.88 -11.38
C GLN A 624 -0.88 13.09 -10.79
N GLN A 625 -0.46 14.34 -10.70
CA GLN A 625 0.89 14.69 -10.26
C GLN A 625 0.92 15.97 -9.43
N LEU A 626 2.01 16.11 -8.67
CA LEU A 626 2.42 17.38 -8.09
C LEU A 626 3.47 18.03 -8.99
N THR A 627 3.28 19.28 -9.34
CA THR A 627 4.27 20.08 -10.05
C THR A 627 4.92 21.06 -9.08
N LEU A 628 6.21 20.87 -8.81
CA LEU A 628 7.01 21.81 -8.02
C LEU A 628 7.47 22.96 -8.90
N CYS A 629 7.13 24.18 -8.49
CA CYS A 629 7.52 25.41 -9.15
C CYS A 629 8.33 26.31 -8.21
N GLU A 630 9.41 26.89 -8.71
CA GLU A 630 10.26 27.86 -8.01
C GLU A 630 10.58 29.05 -8.91
N ARG A 631 10.89 30.21 -8.34
CA ARG A 631 11.34 31.37 -9.11
C ARG A 631 12.82 31.26 -9.41
N ASP A 632 13.17 31.55 -10.66
CA ASP A 632 14.57 31.73 -11.06
C ASP A 632 15.13 33.09 -10.56
N THR A 633 16.39 33.35 -10.86
CA THR A 633 17.08 34.59 -10.49
C THR A 633 16.49 35.85 -11.10
N ASN A 634 15.64 35.72 -12.14
CA ASN A 634 14.91 36.79 -12.79
C ASN A 634 13.49 36.97 -12.23
N GLY A 635 13.10 36.16 -11.25
CA GLY A 635 11.78 36.18 -10.65
C GLY A 635 10.72 35.42 -11.47
N VAL A 636 11.11 34.66 -12.49
CA VAL A 636 10.18 33.88 -13.33
C VAL A 636 9.98 32.51 -12.78
N TRP A 637 8.71 32.05 -12.71
CA TRP A 637 8.36 30.70 -12.27
C TRP A 637 8.85 29.65 -13.24
N GLN A 638 9.58 28.67 -12.72
CA GLN A 638 10.11 27.53 -13.44
C GLN A 638 9.57 26.25 -12.81
N ILE A 639 9.23 25.28 -13.66
CA ILE A 639 8.91 23.92 -13.21
C ILE A 639 10.22 23.21 -12.89
N ILE A 640 10.36 22.83 -11.64
CA ILE A 640 11.54 22.11 -11.15
C ILE A 640 11.36 20.60 -11.31
N ARG A 641 10.18 20.09 -10.92
CA ARG A 641 9.91 18.66 -10.97
C ARG A 641 8.41 18.35 -11.01
N ASN A 642 8.06 17.27 -11.72
CA ASN A 642 6.77 16.64 -11.65
C ASN A 642 6.88 15.35 -10.84
N ILE A 643 6.00 15.17 -9.85
CA ILE A 643 5.99 14.06 -8.91
C ILE A 643 4.68 13.32 -9.10
N PRO A 644 4.68 12.09 -9.64
CA PRO A 644 3.46 11.30 -9.80
C PRO A 644 2.80 11.02 -8.44
N LEU A 645 1.48 11.13 -8.38
CA LEU A 645 0.69 10.75 -7.21
C LEU A 645 0.38 9.25 -7.26
N PRO A 646 0.42 8.55 -6.12
CA PRO A 646 0.10 7.12 -6.07
C PRO A 646 -1.39 6.82 -6.15
N VAL A 647 -2.25 7.82 -5.90
CA VAL A 647 -3.72 7.74 -5.95
C VAL A 647 -4.30 9.02 -6.53
N SER A 648 -5.53 8.98 -7.03
CA SER A 648 -6.11 10.00 -7.90
C SER A 648 -7.36 10.71 -7.37
N ASP A 649 -7.87 10.36 -6.18
CA ASP A 649 -9.15 10.88 -5.65
C ASP A 649 -9.00 12.14 -4.78
N PHE A 650 -7.85 12.81 -4.81
CA PHE A 650 -7.61 14.00 -4.00
C PHE A 650 -8.23 15.25 -4.59
N ASN A 651 -8.96 15.98 -3.75
CA ASN A 651 -9.62 17.24 -4.08
C ASN A 651 -9.10 18.42 -3.26
N ASN A 652 -8.24 18.19 -2.28
CA ASN A 652 -7.66 19.24 -1.44
C ASN A 652 -6.19 18.95 -1.15
N ILE A 653 -5.41 20.01 -1.08
CA ILE A 653 -3.98 19.99 -0.79
C ILE A 653 -3.64 21.02 0.28
N GLN A 654 -2.81 20.68 1.24
CA GLN A 654 -2.37 21.58 2.30
C GLN A 654 -0.96 21.25 2.79
N SER A 655 -0.27 22.21 3.39
CA SER A 655 0.99 21.99 4.09
C SER A 655 0.72 21.72 5.56
N VAL A 656 1.30 20.64 6.08
CA VAL A 656 1.11 20.19 7.47
C VAL A 656 2.46 19.75 8.04
N MET A 657 2.67 19.96 9.34
CA MET A 657 3.86 19.46 10.03
C MET A 657 3.62 18.03 10.50
N LEU A 658 4.06 17.06 9.70
CA LEU A 658 3.93 15.63 9.99
C LEU A 658 5.32 14.98 10.03
N GLY A 659 5.49 13.98 10.87
CA GLY A 659 6.78 13.28 11.00
C GLY A 659 7.68 13.86 12.10
N GLY A 660 7.11 14.21 13.23
CA GLY A 660 7.77 14.86 14.36
C GLY A 660 7.76 16.38 14.25
N THR A 661 8.37 17.06 15.21
CA THR A 661 8.18 18.49 15.43
C THR A 661 8.69 19.42 14.33
N ASN A 662 9.37 18.93 13.30
CA ASN A 662 10.04 19.80 12.32
C ASN A 662 9.98 19.33 10.85
N VAL A 663 9.20 18.31 10.51
CA VAL A 663 9.12 17.85 9.13
C VAL A 663 7.85 18.39 8.48
N GLN A 664 8.03 19.36 7.57
CA GLN A 664 6.95 19.84 6.72
C GLN A 664 6.56 18.77 5.70
N SER A 665 5.27 18.56 5.50
CA SER A 665 4.71 17.59 4.58
C SER A 665 3.67 18.27 3.69
N ILE A 666 3.51 17.74 2.49
CA ILE A 666 2.37 18.04 1.63
C ILE A 666 1.31 16.98 1.90
N ALA A 667 0.15 17.40 2.40
CA ALA A 667 -0.96 16.51 2.69
C ALA A 667 -2.10 16.68 1.68
N PHE A 668 -2.77 15.58 1.39
CA PHE A 668 -3.86 15.47 0.44
C PHE A 668 -5.06 14.88 1.15
N LEU A 669 -6.22 15.47 0.92
CA LEU A 669 -7.49 14.96 1.42
C LEU A 669 -8.33 14.49 0.23
N GLY A 670 -8.68 13.23 0.24
CA GLY A 670 -9.64 12.61 -0.69
C GLY A 670 -10.89 12.15 0.05
N GLN A 671 -11.85 11.56 -0.64
CA GLN A 671 -13.08 11.10 -0.01
C GLN A 671 -12.88 9.82 0.82
N ASN A 672 -12.08 8.89 0.31
CA ASN A 672 -11.85 7.57 0.90
C ASN A 672 -10.40 7.32 1.31
N SER A 673 -9.57 8.34 1.23
CA SER A 673 -8.17 8.26 1.66
C SER A 673 -7.60 9.62 2.04
N VAL A 674 -6.60 9.58 2.88
CA VAL A 674 -5.73 10.72 3.18
C VAL A 674 -4.31 10.30 2.85
N ALA A 675 -3.57 11.15 2.17
CA ALA A 675 -2.17 10.88 1.90
C ALA A 675 -1.29 12.06 2.29
N TRP A 676 -0.02 11.80 2.50
CA TRP A 676 0.97 12.86 2.69
C TRP A 676 2.34 12.44 2.17
N MET A 677 3.11 13.43 1.78
CA MET A 677 4.50 13.31 1.35
C MET A 677 5.36 14.20 2.25
N PRO A 678 6.22 13.64 3.11
CA PRO A 678 7.20 14.42 3.86
C PRO A 678 8.20 15.10 2.91
N LEU A 679 8.60 16.33 3.23
CA LEU A 679 9.62 17.07 2.47
C LEU A 679 11.03 16.88 3.02
N ALA A 680 11.23 15.87 3.81
CA ALA A 680 12.51 15.39 4.30
C ALA A 680 12.39 13.93 4.74
N GLY A 681 13.49 13.21 4.74
CA GLY A 681 13.55 11.84 5.24
C GLY A 681 14.06 10.84 4.21
N ASP A 682 14.11 9.60 4.65
CA ASP A 682 14.49 8.45 3.82
C ASP A 682 13.25 7.77 3.25
N ASN A 683 13.43 7.13 2.11
CA ASN A 683 12.41 6.35 1.43
C ASN A 683 12.74 4.86 1.53
N TRP A 684 11.73 4.03 1.65
CA TRP A 684 11.87 2.61 1.40
C TRP A 684 11.86 2.35 -0.10
N ASP A 685 12.67 1.39 -0.54
CA ASP A 685 12.77 1.02 -1.95
C ASP A 685 13.13 -0.45 -2.10
N PHE A 686 12.70 -1.07 -3.21
CA PHE A 686 13.16 -2.38 -3.62
C PHE A 686 14.41 -2.24 -4.48
N VAL A 687 15.47 -2.93 -4.08
CA VAL A 687 16.71 -3.01 -4.85
C VAL A 687 16.80 -4.39 -5.46
N ALA A 688 16.68 -4.48 -6.78
CA ALA A 688 16.94 -5.70 -7.51
C ALA A 688 18.40 -6.14 -7.27
N LEU A 689 18.57 -7.36 -6.81
CA LEU A 689 19.87 -7.95 -6.51
C LEU A 689 20.36 -8.80 -7.68
N ASP A 690 19.49 -9.67 -8.19
CA ASP A 690 19.77 -10.52 -9.35
C ASP A 690 18.49 -11.00 -10.01
N GLY A 691 18.60 -11.47 -11.25
CA GLY A 691 17.49 -12.02 -12.03
C GLY A 691 17.83 -13.35 -12.67
N TYR A 692 16.82 -14.19 -12.86
CA TYR A 692 16.95 -15.53 -13.44
C TYR A 692 15.96 -15.74 -14.58
N ASP A 693 16.47 -16.21 -15.70
CA ASP A 693 15.68 -16.67 -16.84
C ASP A 693 15.85 -18.19 -16.95
N THR A 694 14.75 -18.93 -17.08
CA THR A 694 14.86 -20.34 -17.35
C THR A 694 15.56 -20.55 -18.71
N PRO A 695 16.56 -21.43 -18.81
CA PRO A 695 17.20 -21.72 -20.10
C PRO A 695 16.39 -22.65 -21.00
N ILE A 696 15.16 -22.99 -20.62
CA ILE A 696 14.24 -23.77 -21.44
C ILE A 696 13.77 -22.91 -22.61
N GLU A 697 13.94 -23.41 -23.83
CA GLU A 697 13.52 -22.71 -25.04
C GLU A 697 12.00 -22.47 -25.02
N SER A 698 11.61 -21.20 -25.09
CA SER A 698 10.22 -20.73 -24.92
C SER A 698 9.60 -21.07 -23.54
N GLY A 699 10.43 -21.35 -22.52
CA GLY A 699 9.97 -21.63 -21.16
C GLY A 699 9.45 -20.36 -20.48
N TYR A 700 8.56 -20.58 -19.53
CA TYR A 700 7.94 -19.49 -18.76
C TYR A 700 7.80 -19.93 -17.30
N LEU A 701 8.47 -19.20 -16.38
CA LEU A 701 8.30 -19.42 -14.96
C LEU A 701 6.94 -18.86 -14.55
N ASN A 702 6.15 -19.68 -13.88
CA ASN A 702 4.77 -19.35 -13.52
C ASN A 702 4.60 -19.09 -12.04
N ASP A 703 5.34 -19.82 -11.20
CA ASP A 703 5.25 -19.73 -9.75
C ASP A 703 6.58 -20.01 -9.08
N VAL A 704 6.72 -19.67 -7.79
CA VAL A 704 7.92 -19.86 -6.99
C VAL A 704 7.58 -20.22 -5.55
N THR A 705 8.28 -21.23 -5.03
CA THR A 705 8.33 -21.52 -3.60
C THR A 705 9.77 -21.54 -3.09
N THR A 706 9.96 -21.52 -1.77
CA THR A 706 11.27 -21.48 -1.13
C THR A 706 11.40 -22.57 -0.09
N GLY A 707 12.62 -23.03 0.15
CA GLY A 707 12.89 -23.95 1.24
C GLY A 707 14.36 -24.33 1.35
N ASP A 708 14.83 -24.64 2.55
CA ASP A 708 16.20 -25.07 2.81
C ASP A 708 16.39 -26.55 2.43
N LEU A 709 16.55 -26.79 1.12
CA LEU A 709 16.76 -28.13 0.59
C LEU A 709 18.16 -28.68 0.88
N ARG A 710 19.12 -27.86 1.27
CA ARG A 710 20.47 -28.26 1.62
C ARG A 710 20.72 -28.40 3.12
N ASN A 711 19.75 -28.05 3.95
CA ASN A 711 19.88 -28.05 5.42
C ASN A 711 21.08 -27.23 5.92
N ASN A 712 21.26 -26.07 5.32
CA ASN A 712 22.41 -25.19 5.61
C ASN A 712 21.98 -23.83 6.20
N GLY A 713 20.69 -23.65 6.45
CA GLY A 713 20.10 -22.40 6.93
C GLY A 713 19.87 -21.36 5.83
N HIS A 714 20.09 -21.71 4.56
CA HIS A 714 19.78 -20.89 3.39
C HIS A 714 18.69 -21.57 2.58
N LYS A 715 17.67 -20.83 2.17
CA LYS A 715 16.59 -21.38 1.37
C LYS A 715 16.91 -21.29 -0.12
N GLU A 716 16.68 -22.36 -0.84
CA GLU A 716 16.68 -22.41 -2.29
C GLU A 716 15.34 -21.92 -2.84
N LEU A 717 15.35 -21.50 -4.10
CA LEU A 717 14.17 -21.16 -4.89
C LEU A 717 13.80 -22.34 -5.78
N VAL A 718 12.56 -22.75 -5.73
CA VAL A 718 11.96 -23.75 -6.61
C VAL A 718 10.98 -23.05 -7.54
N PHE A 719 11.35 -22.89 -8.80
CA PHE A 719 10.50 -22.30 -9.81
C PHE A 719 9.73 -23.37 -10.57
N LEU A 720 8.46 -23.11 -10.79
CA LEU A 720 7.56 -23.93 -11.59
C LEU A 720 7.51 -23.37 -13.01
N GLU A 721 8.00 -24.11 -13.97
CA GLU A 721 7.94 -23.81 -15.39
C GLU A 721 6.81 -24.64 -16.02
N THR A 722 5.77 -23.95 -16.52
CA THR A 722 4.50 -24.60 -16.91
C THR A 722 4.30 -24.75 -18.41
N VAL A 723 5.22 -24.30 -19.26
CA VAL A 723 5.14 -24.48 -20.72
C VAL A 723 5.68 -25.83 -21.14
N LYS A 724 6.69 -26.32 -20.43
CA LYS A 724 7.34 -27.62 -20.68
C LYS A 724 7.36 -28.54 -19.46
N ASN A 725 6.68 -28.13 -18.40
CA ASN A 725 6.44 -28.89 -17.17
C ASN A 725 7.75 -29.23 -16.42
N TYR A 726 8.58 -28.23 -16.18
CA TYR A 726 9.85 -28.38 -15.47
C TYR A 726 9.80 -27.74 -14.08
N LEU A 727 10.68 -28.22 -13.22
CA LEU A 727 11.10 -27.53 -12.00
C LEU A 727 12.53 -27.04 -12.19
N ASP A 728 12.75 -25.76 -11.90
CA ASP A 728 14.07 -25.14 -11.86
C ASP A 728 14.45 -24.88 -10.42
N LEU A 729 15.49 -25.53 -9.92
CA LEU A 729 16.04 -25.36 -8.59
C LEU A 729 17.21 -24.37 -8.65
N VAL A 730 17.13 -23.29 -7.90
CA VAL A 730 18.07 -22.16 -7.96
C VAL A 730 18.53 -21.76 -6.56
N ASP A 731 19.83 -21.64 -6.38
CA ASP A 731 20.46 -21.15 -5.15
C ASP A 731 20.49 -19.62 -5.13
N PHE A 732 20.11 -19.02 -4.01
CA PHE A 732 20.42 -17.63 -3.72
C PHE A 732 21.71 -17.57 -2.92
N THR A 733 22.82 -17.35 -3.60
CA THR A 733 24.15 -17.41 -3.02
C THR A 733 24.42 -16.31 -2.00
N PRO A 734 25.41 -16.47 -1.07
CA PRO A 734 25.82 -15.40 -0.15
C PRO A 734 26.30 -14.09 -0.82
N HIS A 735 26.57 -14.14 -2.14
CA HIS A 735 26.90 -12.94 -2.93
C HIS A 735 25.66 -12.32 -3.60
N HIS A 736 24.47 -12.70 -3.17
CA HIS A 736 23.20 -12.25 -3.70
C HIS A 736 23.06 -12.52 -5.22
N LYS A 737 23.47 -13.72 -5.65
CA LYS A 737 23.37 -14.18 -7.03
C LYS A 737 22.51 -15.43 -7.14
N LEU A 738 21.71 -15.48 -8.18
CA LEU A 738 20.90 -16.64 -8.54
C LEU A 738 21.76 -17.62 -9.35
N ALA A 739 22.01 -18.79 -8.79
CA ALA A 739 22.79 -19.83 -9.40
C ALA A 739 21.94 -21.10 -9.61
N PRO A 740 21.72 -21.54 -10.86
CA PRO A 740 20.97 -22.79 -11.10
C PRO A 740 21.70 -23.98 -10.45
N LEU A 741 20.93 -24.80 -9.75
CA LEU A 741 21.41 -26.02 -9.11
C LEU A 741 21.01 -27.23 -9.95
N GLU A 742 19.73 -27.50 -10.08
CA GLU A 742 19.18 -28.65 -10.79
C GLU A 742 17.91 -28.28 -11.55
N ARG A 743 17.57 -29.12 -12.52
CA ARG A 743 16.34 -28.99 -13.29
C ARG A 743 15.93 -30.36 -13.80
N TRP A 744 14.63 -30.62 -13.73
CA TRP A 744 14.08 -31.82 -14.36
C TRP A 744 12.66 -31.60 -14.84
N GLN A 745 12.26 -32.39 -15.83
CA GLN A 745 10.91 -32.43 -16.32
C GLN A 745 10.06 -33.30 -15.39
N VAL A 746 8.98 -32.77 -14.88
CA VAL A 746 8.09 -33.47 -13.95
C VAL A 746 7.27 -34.53 -14.69
N PHE A 747 6.79 -34.16 -15.89
CA PHE A 747 6.07 -35.09 -16.79
C PHE A 747 6.16 -34.60 -18.24
N GLU A 748 5.95 -35.52 -19.21
CA GLU A 748 5.79 -35.16 -20.61
C GLU A 748 4.32 -35.06 -20.96
N GLU A 749 3.92 -33.94 -21.56
CA GLU A 749 2.54 -33.74 -22.00
C GLU A 749 2.31 -34.51 -23.32
N HIS A 750 1.48 -35.53 -23.26
CA HIS A 750 0.97 -36.20 -24.46
C HIS A 750 -0.40 -35.61 -24.81
N THR A 751 -0.44 -34.66 -25.76
CA THR A 751 -1.68 -34.03 -26.22
C THR A 751 -2.60 -35.05 -26.90
N PHE A 752 -3.55 -35.58 -26.17
CA PHE A 752 -4.73 -36.25 -26.73
C PHE A 752 -5.85 -35.19 -26.84
N ARG A 753 -5.96 -34.59 -28.03
CA ARG A 753 -7.03 -33.77 -28.57
C ARG A 753 -7.97 -33.05 -27.54
N ASN A 754 -7.93 -31.72 -27.57
CA ASN A 754 -8.91 -30.79 -27.12
C ASN A 754 -9.26 -30.83 -25.62
N THR A 755 -8.37 -30.41 -24.77
CA THR A 755 -8.74 -29.80 -23.49
C THR A 755 -8.27 -28.36 -23.51
N THR A 756 -9.22 -27.45 -23.73
CA THR A 756 -8.98 -25.98 -23.81
C THR A 756 -8.94 -25.32 -22.43
N ASP A 757 -9.01 -26.07 -21.34
CA ASP A 757 -9.07 -25.56 -19.96
C ASP A 757 -8.14 -26.32 -18.99
N SER A 758 -6.92 -26.63 -19.38
CA SER A 758 -5.96 -27.17 -18.41
C SER A 758 -5.34 -26.02 -17.60
N MET A 759 -5.44 -26.11 -16.27
CA MET A 759 -4.65 -25.24 -15.39
C MET A 759 -3.15 -25.40 -15.72
N PRO A 760 -2.34 -24.34 -15.50
CA PRO A 760 -0.89 -24.48 -15.63
C PRO A 760 -0.36 -25.58 -14.71
N GLU A 761 0.53 -26.43 -15.25
CA GLU A 761 1.11 -27.56 -14.51
C GLU A 761 2.66 -27.57 -14.64
N PRO A 762 3.44 -27.95 -13.63
CA PRO A 762 3.03 -28.30 -12.26
C PRO A 762 2.35 -27.14 -11.55
N ARG A 763 1.39 -27.43 -10.64
CA ARG A 763 0.46 -26.43 -10.10
C ARG A 763 0.99 -25.69 -8.88
N GLU A 764 1.51 -26.46 -7.93
CA GLU A 764 2.06 -25.96 -6.66
C GLU A 764 3.27 -26.79 -6.25
N ALA A 765 4.17 -26.20 -5.46
CA ALA A 765 5.26 -26.92 -4.83
C ALA A 765 5.44 -26.46 -3.38
N LEU A 766 5.90 -27.36 -2.54
CA LEU A 766 6.17 -27.16 -1.14
C LEU A 766 7.48 -27.86 -0.75
N VAL A 767 8.24 -27.26 0.17
CA VAL A 767 9.46 -27.84 0.71
C VAL A 767 9.26 -28.14 2.20
N SER A 768 9.31 -29.42 2.58
CA SER A 768 9.08 -29.87 3.97
C SER A 768 9.71 -31.24 4.19
N ASP A 769 10.20 -31.53 5.39
CA ASP A 769 10.65 -32.88 5.76
C ASP A 769 9.43 -33.78 6.00
N VAL A 770 9.10 -34.60 5.04
CA VAL A 770 8.01 -35.60 5.12
C VAL A 770 8.55 -37.03 5.19
N THR A 771 9.87 -37.21 5.14
CA THR A 771 10.50 -38.51 5.36
C THR A 771 10.91 -38.74 6.81
N GLY A 772 10.96 -37.66 7.64
CA GLY A 772 11.35 -37.71 9.03
C GLY A 772 12.85 -37.97 9.24
N ASP A 773 13.68 -37.72 8.21
CA ASP A 773 15.11 -37.90 8.29
C ASP A 773 15.89 -36.62 8.63
N GLY A 774 15.17 -35.52 8.87
CA GLY A 774 15.71 -34.22 9.20
C GLY A 774 16.17 -33.42 7.98
N LYS A 775 15.86 -33.86 6.77
CA LYS A 775 16.10 -33.16 5.52
C LYS A 775 14.78 -32.79 4.85
N ASN A 776 14.75 -31.61 4.32
CA ASN A 776 13.56 -31.16 3.58
C ASN A 776 13.45 -31.86 2.22
N ASP A 777 12.28 -32.40 1.97
CA ASP A 777 11.87 -33.02 0.72
C ASP A 777 11.13 -32.00 -0.16
N LEU A 778 10.95 -32.32 -1.44
CA LEU A 778 10.19 -31.50 -2.36
C LEU A 778 8.87 -32.19 -2.69
N ILE A 779 7.76 -31.50 -2.45
CA ILE A 779 6.41 -31.96 -2.68
C ILE A 779 5.79 -31.12 -3.80
N VAL A 780 5.15 -31.76 -4.78
CA VAL A 780 4.59 -31.08 -5.98
C VAL A 780 3.19 -31.57 -6.28
N VAL A 781 2.27 -30.65 -6.51
CA VAL A 781 0.92 -30.95 -6.99
C VAL A 781 0.91 -30.97 -8.51
N VAL A 782 0.47 -32.09 -9.08
CA VAL A 782 0.38 -32.28 -10.53
C VAL A 782 -0.90 -33.03 -10.88
N HIS A 783 -1.74 -32.45 -11.72
CA HIS A 783 -3.02 -33.04 -12.14
C HIS A 783 -3.91 -33.46 -10.95
N ASP A 784 -4.05 -34.78 -10.76
CA ASP A 784 -4.89 -35.43 -9.75
C ASP A 784 -4.10 -36.01 -8.57
N ARG A 785 -2.80 -35.64 -8.41
CA ARG A 785 -1.89 -36.32 -7.50
C ARG A 785 -0.86 -35.41 -6.86
N ILE A 786 -0.32 -35.87 -5.76
CA ILE A 786 0.84 -35.31 -5.10
C ILE A 786 2.07 -36.18 -5.45
N LEU A 787 3.15 -35.54 -5.85
CA LEU A 787 4.46 -36.16 -6.05
C LEU A 787 5.38 -35.75 -4.90
N VAL A 788 5.96 -36.71 -4.21
CA VAL A 788 6.96 -36.47 -3.18
C VAL A 788 8.32 -36.89 -3.73
N TYR A 789 9.28 -36.01 -3.73
CA TYR A 789 10.67 -36.24 -4.07
C TYR A 789 11.52 -36.28 -2.80
N PRO A 790 11.73 -37.47 -2.16
CA PRO A 790 12.54 -37.58 -0.97
C PRO A 790 13.98 -37.18 -1.24
N ARG A 791 14.55 -36.37 -0.39
CA ARG A 791 15.96 -35.98 -0.47
C ARG A 791 16.87 -37.09 0.05
N GLN A 792 17.98 -37.35 -0.69
CA GLN A 792 19.02 -38.31 -0.28
C GLN A 792 20.01 -37.72 0.74
#